data_733fa109d964e979bc3a9da4c9204ce0
#
_entry.id   733fa109d964e979bc3a9da4c9204ce0
#
_cell.length_a   1.000
_cell.length_b   1.000
_cell.length_c   1.000
_cell.angle_alpha   90.00
_cell.angle_beta   90.00
_cell.angle_gamma   90.00
#
_symmetry.space_group_name_H-M   'P 1'
#
loop_
_entity.id
_entity.type
_entity.pdbx_description
1 polymer ?
#
loop_
_entity_poly.entity_id
_entity_poly.type
_entity_poly.pdbx_seq_one_letter_code
_entity_poly.pdbx_strand_id
1 'polypeptide(L)'
;MLEEIKIRTISNAYLFMKISSHRTPDFTLFKPSHLSLAIAVSLSFISNAAFAEDNQETSTQTLKTITVQAEGNWLEAANAEKVHKHAGARTIIDRKKMDESAVTSIRDALKQVPGVQVQDSNGTGGSDVSLNLGVRGLTSRLSPRSTVLMDGVPLSFAPYGQPQLSMAPVSMGNIESVDVVRGAGSVRFGPQNVGGIINFNTRAIPEKLSGSVGLTTEFATGTDQLKYSPNLFIGGTMDNGLGLALLYSGTKGNGYREANNDIDIDDVMLKSSYQFTDADSIALNLHHYEGRGEMPEGLTTADYAKNPYQSNQYRNYFAGRRSDVSVKYSHKDELNNFEILGYYVDSFRTSDLESAVEGTANSRISNSPRDYKYFGIEPRYSRAYTLGNMNNEVTVGYRYLQEDSSEFSGRTAQYNTATGTPGERLANTSSEGGTKAHAVYIDNRFGLGALTITPGVRFESIKTHNDYTAFQNGKFINTVHPKINSDEFLPSLAVQYNFNDQWNVFANAAVSFGPQQYNQLAKVEGNKAITTLDGLHPEKSNNYEIGTKYLGNGLNAEFTVFYLDFDKELLLERPDNIGTGIWTNLGATSHKGVELGLSYDFGNLYDSLQGLKVYSNYTFTKAVSEAGKFDGKDLPYYSRHVGNLGLGYSFDKWSINADMFAQSKQHAPGSGNVYQTVETADGRTGDIPGYSTFAVRTGYDFGQDFYGLKVAGGIKNLFDQEYFTRSSDSTGGKYVGQPRTFYLQTSVDF
;
A
#
# COMPACT_ATOMS: atom_id res chain seq x y z
N MET A 1 -28.81 -26.96 22.21
CA MET A 1 -28.03 -26.05 23.09
C MET A 1 -26.78 -25.47 22.43
N LEU A 2 -26.13 -26.15 21.48
CA LEU A 2 -25.00 -25.61 20.68
C LEU A 2 -25.45 -24.85 19.42
N GLU A 3 -26.63 -25.13 18.87
CA GLU A 3 -27.20 -24.39 17.74
C GLU A 3 -27.76 -23.01 18.13
N GLU A 4 -28.28 -22.85 19.33
CA GLU A 4 -28.77 -21.54 19.79
C GLU A 4 -27.66 -20.52 20.06
N ILE A 5 -26.43 -20.98 20.38
CA ILE A 5 -25.28 -20.10 20.62
C ILE A 5 -24.76 -19.49 19.30
N LYS A 6 -24.78 -20.25 18.18
CA LYS A 6 -24.37 -19.74 16.85
C LYS A 6 -25.34 -18.67 16.31
N ILE A 7 -26.62 -18.85 16.53
CA ILE A 7 -27.65 -17.88 16.10
C ILE A 7 -27.57 -16.57 16.91
N ARG A 8 -27.17 -16.63 18.19
CA ARG A 8 -27.01 -15.44 19.03
C ARG A 8 -25.81 -14.58 18.66
N THR A 9 -24.72 -15.18 18.20
CA THR A 9 -23.51 -14.43 17.75
C THR A 9 -23.78 -13.65 16.46
N ILE A 10 -24.54 -14.22 15.54
CA ILE A 10 -24.99 -13.54 14.32
C ILE A 10 -25.99 -12.41 14.64
N SER A 11 -26.85 -12.61 15.65
CA SER A 11 -27.85 -11.62 16.07
C SER A 11 -27.24 -10.38 16.75
N ASN A 12 -26.12 -10.52 17.49
CA ASN A 12 -25.45 -9.41 18.16
C ASN A 12 -24.69 -8.48 17.20
N ALA A 13 -24.20 -8.99 16.05
CA ALA A 13 -23.66 -8.15 14.98
C ALA A 13 -24.75 -7.24 14.37
N TYR A 14 -26.01 -7.67 14.41
CA TYR A 14 -27.16 -6.90 13.95
C TYR A 14 -27.61 -5.76 14.90
N LEU A 15 -27.32 -5.87 16.19
CA LEU A 15 -27.80 -4.89 17.16
C LEU A 15 -27.00 -3.58 17.14
N PHE A 16 -25.72 -3.64 16.78
CA PHE A 16 -24.88 -2.43 16.63
C PHE A 16 -25.17 -1.64 15.33
N MET A 17 -25.73 -2.27 14.30
CA MET A 17 -26.08 -1.56 13.04
C MET A 17 -27.41 -0.78 13.10
N LYS A 18 -28.20 -0.93 14.14
CA LYS A 18 -29.52 -0.26 14.25
C LYS A 18 -29.47 1.18 14.77
N ILE A 19 -28.30 1.67 15.20
CA ILE A 19 -28.16 3.02 15.81
C ILE A 19 -27.68 4.09 14.81
N SER A 20 -27.23 3.73 13.60
CA SER A 20 -26.64 4.71 12.65
C SER A 20 -27.48 5.05 11.41
N SER A 21 -28.73 4.58 11.29
CA SER A 21 -29.54 4.77 10.08
C SER A 21 -30.71 5.75 10.21
N HIS A 22 -30.54 6.90 10.85
CA HIS A 22 -31.47 8.02 10.70
C HIS A 22 -30.75 9.36 10.87
N ARG A 23 -30.17 9.86 9.80
CA ARG A 23 -30.09 11.30 9.53
C ARG A 23 -30.12 11.51 8.03
N THR A 24 -31.26 12.00 7.56
CA THR A 24 -31.35 12.71 6.28
C THR A 24 -30.46 13.95 6.35
N PRO A 25 -29.65 14.24 5.31
CA PRO A 25 -28.89 15.48 5.31
C PRO A 25 -29.81 16.65 4.97
N ASP A 26 -30.05 17.51 5.96
CA ASP A 26 -30.49 18.87 5.71
C ASP A 26 -29.34 19.67 5.13
N PHE A 27 -29.45 20.04 3.88
CA PHE A 27 -28.54 20.98 3.22
C PHE A 27 -28.70 22.36 3.89
N THR A 28 -27.84 22.70 4.83
CA THR A 28 -27.62 24.08 5.26
C THR A 28 -26.16 24.46 5.10
N LEU A 29 -25.98 25.50 4.31
CA LEU A 29 -24.78 26.27 4.02
C LEU A 29 -23.74 26.29 5.16
N PHE A 30 -22.50 26.13 4.79
CA PHE A 30 -21.28 26.31 5.54
C PHE A 30 -21.43 27.28 6.73
N LYS A 31 -21.25 26.75 7.93
CA LYS A 31 -21.00 27.59 9.12
C LYS A 31 -19.47 27.72 9.27
N PRO A 32 -18.90 28.93 9.27
CA PRO A 32 -17.46 29.16 9.37
C PRO A 32 -16.83 28.80 10.71
N SER A 33 -17.58 28.13 11.62
CA SER A 33 -17.17 27.83 12.99
C SER A 33 -16.14 26.69 13.14
N HIS A 34 -16.02 25.78 12.16
CA HIS A 34 -15.10 24.65 12.29
C HIS A 34 -13.68 24.99 11.81
N LEU A 35 -13.54 25.86 10.80
CA LEU A 35 -12.24 26.35 10.36
C LEU A 35 -11.62 27.29 11.41
N SER A 36 -12.44 28.10 12.09
CA SER A 36 -12.01 28.96 13.19
C SER A 36 -11.59 28.20 14.44
N LEU A 37 -12.15 27.01 14.69
CA LEU A 37 -11.78 26.18 15.83
C LEU A 37 -10.44 25.49 15.63
N ALA A 38 -10.14 25.00 14.42
CA ALA A 38 -8.84 24.40 14.10
C ALA A 38 -7.70 25.43 14.20
N ILE A 39 -7.93 26.68 13.75
CA ILE A 39 -6.97 27.78 13.86
C ILE A 39 -6.85 28.29 15.30
N ALA A 40 -7.95 28.34 16.06
CA ALA A 40 -7.95 28.77 17.46
C ALA A 40 -7.29 27.77 18.42
N VAL A 41 -7.41 26.45 18.14
CA VAL A 41 -6.73 25.41 18.91
C VAL A 41 -5.24 25.44 18.64
N SER A 42 -4.81 25.69 17.40
CA SER A 42 -3.38 25.82 17.06
C SER A 42 -2.74 27.05 17.72
N LEU A 43 -3.46 28.16 17.87
CA LEU A 43 -2.94 29.40 18.48
C LEU A 43 -2.90 29.36 20.03
N SER A 44 -3.72 28.54 20.69
CA SER A 44 -3.73 28.46 22.16
C SER A 44 -2.64 27.56 22.75
N PHE A 45 -1.99 26.68 21.97
CA PHE A 45 -0.86 25.86 22.40
C PHE A 45 0.52 26.56 22.26
N ILE A 46 0.59 27.67 21.50
CA ILE A 46 1.86 28.37 21.18
C ILE A 46 2.33 29.30 22.31
N SER A 47 1.48 29.64 23.28
CA SER A 47 1.81 30.64 24.28
C SER A 47 2.74 30.17 25.43
N ASN A 48 3.16 28.90 25.48
CA ASN A 48 3.99 28.37 26.55
C ASN A 48 5.33 27.71 26.11
N ALA A 49 5.71 27.78 24.84
CA ALA A 49 6.91 27.07 24.34
C ALA A 49 8.13 28.00 24.01
N ALA A 50 8.09 29.26 24.40
CA ALA A 50 9.20 30.14 24.16
C ALA A 50 10.10 30.20 25.40
N PHE A 51 11.17 29.42 25.46
CA PHE A 51 12.47 29.68 26.09
C PHE A 51 13.33 28.39 26.10
N ALA A 52 14.21 28.26 25.14
CA ALA A 52 15.40 27.44 25.27
C ALA A 52 16.55 28.13 24.52
N GLU A 53 17.57 28.48 25.23
CA GLU A 53 18.79 29.16 24.73
C GLU A 53 19.66 28.20 23.92
N ASP A 54 20.20 28.72 22.85
CA ASP A 54 21.10 28.09 21.89
C ASP A 54 22.53 28.04 22.45
N ASN A 55 23.12 26.88 22.64
CA ASN A 55 24.55 26.69 22.89
C ASN A 55 25.18 25.89 21.75
N GLN A 56 25.89 26.57 20.87
CA GLN A 56 26.75 25.95 19.85
C GLN A 56 28.02 25.37 20.50
N GLU A 57 28.17 24.08 20.51
CA GLU A 57 29.45 23.41 20.74
C GLU A 57 30.12 23.00 19.43
N THR A 58 31.35 23.44 19.29
CA THR A 58 32.27 23.17 18.17
C THR A 58 32.74 21.70 18.24
N SER A 59 32.37 20.86 17.30
CA SER A 59 32.80 19.46 17.24
C SER A 59 34.15 19.32 16.56
N THR A 60 35.11 18.80 17.27
CA THR A 60 36.38 18.24 16.76
C THR A 60 36.13 16.91 16.03
N GLN A 61 36.42 16.85 14.75
CA GLN A 61 36.37 15.59 13.98
C GLN A 61 37.47 14.64 14.44
N THR A 62 37.09 13.60 15.16
CA THR A 62 37.91 12.39 15.35
C THR A 62 37.63 11.40 14.20
N LEU A 63 38.69 10.95 13.52
CA LEU A 63 38.61 9.93 12.48
C LEU A 63 37.94 8.66 13.06
N LYS A 64 36.81 8.29 12.52
CA LYS A 64 36.08 7.08 12.91
C LYS A 64 36.90 5.85 12.61
N THR A 65 37.24 5.08 13.64
CA THR A 65 37.64 3.68 13.50
C THR A 65 36.54 2.93 12.77
N ILE A 66 36.87 2.19 11.71
CA ILE A 66 35.90 1.34 10.99
C ILE A 66 35.53 0.19 11.93
N THR A 67 34.50 0.34 12.71
CA THR A 67 33.95 -0.69 13.59
C THR A 67 32.95 -1.52 12.76
N VAL A 68 33.13 -2.82 12.77
CA VAL A 68 32.16 -3.77 12.18
C VAL A 68 30.90 -3.72 13.05
N GLN A 69 29.82 -3.22 12.51
CA GLN A 69 28.52 -3.14 13.21
C GLN A 69 27.51 -4.06 12.56
N ALA A 70 26.67 -4.71 13.39
CA ALA A 70 25.53 -5.44 12.90
C ALA A 70 24.45 -4.47 12.41
N GLU A 71 24.10 -4.56 11.14
CA GLU A 71 23.07 -3.68 10.53
C GLU A 71 21.65 -4.08 10.92
N GLY A 72 21.41 -5.38 11.18
CA GLY A 72 20.14 -5.91 11.67
C GLY A 72 18.98 -5.78 10.69
N ASN A 73 17.88 -5.17 11.13
CA ASN A 73 16.69 -4.96 10.30
C ASN A 73 16.90 -3.79 9.32
N TRP A 74 17.01 -4.09 8.04
CA TRP A 74 17.30 -3.11 7.00
C TRP A 74 16.07 -2.31 6.51
N LEU A 75 14.83 -2.64 6.94
CA LEU A 75 13.63 -1.82 6.67
C LEU A 75 13.46 -0.65 7.64
N GLU A 76 14.27 -0.54 8.68
CA GLU A 76 14.20 0.61 9.58
C GLU A 76 14.81 1.86 8.94
N ALA A 77 14.10 2.99 9.12
CA ALA A 77 14.50 4.35 8.76
C ALA A 77 15.66 4.43 7.75
N ALA A 78 15.37 4.18 6.49
CA ALA A 78 16.40 4.07 5.47
C ALA A 78 16.71 5.43 4.84
N ASN A 79 17.95 5.61 4.42
CA ASN A 79 18.45 6.77 3.70
C ASN A 79 19.14 6.34 2.39
N ALA A 80 19.60 7.29 1.59
CA ALA A 80 20.26 7.02 0.32
C ALA A 80 21.49 6.11 0.45
N GLU A 81 22.25 6.18 1.56
CA GLU A 81 23.39 5.32 1.82
C GLU A 81 22.97 3.85 2.04
N LYS A 82 21.92 3.61 2.83
CA LYS A 82 21.36 2.26 3.01
C LYS A 82 20.81 1.68 1.71
N VAL A 83 20.21 2.51 0.84
CA VAL A 83 19.80 2.11 -0.52
C VAL A 83 21.01 1.70 -1.36
N HIS A 84 22.09 2.50 -1.31
CA HIS A 84 23.31 2.25 -2.07
C HIS A 84 23.98 0.92 -1.66
N LYS A 85 24.00 0.60 -0.37
CA LYS A 85 24.57 -0.64 0.20
C LYS A 85 23.70 -1.88 -0.01
N HIS A 86 22.44 -1.73 -0.41
CA HIS A 86 21.55 -2.87 -0.63
C HIS A 86 21.87 -3.57 -1.97
N ALA A 87 22.11 -4.87 -1.95
CA ALA A 87 22.43 -5.68 -3.14
C ALA A 87 21.18 -6.08 -3.93
N GLY A 88 20.39 -5.10 -4.36
CA GLY A 88 19.14 -5.27 -5.09
C GLY A 88 18.48 -3.92 -5.37
N ALA A 89 17.43 -3.91 -6.19
CA ALA A 89 16.68 -2.72 -6.51
C ALA A 89 15.88 -2.22 -5.30
N ARG A 90 16.15 -1.00 -4.82
CA ARG A 90 15.48 -0.39 -3.66
C ARG A 90 15.33 1.11 -3.85
N THR A 91 14.18 1.63 -3.49
CA THR A 91 13.88 3.08 -3.56
C THR A 91 13.21 3.52 -2.28
N ILE A 92 13.62 4.69 -1.77
CA ILE A 92 13.01 5.35 -0.63
C ILE A 92 12.47 6.69 -1.07
N ILE A 93 11.21 6.95 -0.69
CA ILE A 93 10.58 8.27 -0.80
C ILE A 93 10.43 8.78 0.63
N ASP A 94 11.29 9.72 1.02
CA ASP A 94 11.28 10.32 2.35
C ASP A 94 10.29 11.49 2.45
N ARG A 95 10.04 11.94 3.69
CA ARG A 95 9.13 13.04 4.00
C ARG A 95 9.50 14.32 3.24
N LYS A 96 10.79 14.66 3.21
CA LYS A 96 11.27 15.86 2.53
C LYS A 96 10.90 15.83 1.03
N LYS A 97 11.13 14.71 0.35
CA LYS A 97 10.79 14.56 -1.07
C LYS A 97 9.27 14.62 -1.29
N MET A 98 8.47 14.06 -0.38
CA MET A 98 7.02 14.17 -0.43
C MET A 98 6.55 15.62 -0.26
N ASP A 99 7.11 16.35 0.69
CA ASP A 99 6.72 17.75 0.98
C ASP A 99 7.20 18.73 -0.09
N GLU A 100 8.32 18.48 -0.76
CA GLU A 100 8.87 19.32 -1.84
C GLU A 100 8.24 19.06 -3.21
N SER A 101 7.54 17.93 -3.41
CA SER A 101 6.89 17.54 -4.69
C SER A 101 5.37 17.72 -4.64
N ALA A 102 4.68 17.53 -5.80
CA ALA A 102 3.22 17.63 -5.89
C ALA A 102 2.48 16.39 -5.33
N VAL A 103 3.06 15.73 -4.33
CA VAL A 103 2.52 14.54 -3.68
C VAL A 103 1.53 14.94 -2.59
N THR A 104 0.27 14.53 -2.71
CA THR A 104 -0.76 14.73 -1.68
C THR A 104 -1.38 13.41 -1.20
N SER A 105 -0.97 12.29 -1.79
CA SER A 105 -1.47 10.95 -1.43
C SER A 105 -0.37 9.89 -1.49
N ILE A 106 -0.58 8.77 -0.80
CA ILE A 106 0.31 7.59 -0.87
C ILE A 106 0.48 7.11 -2.32
N ARG A 107 -0.56 7.20 -3.15
CA ARG A 107 -0.49 6.83 -4.57
C ARG A 107 0.47 7.72 -5.35
N ASP A 108 0.42 9.03 -5.10
CA ASP A 108 1.34 9.97 -5.75
C ASP A 108 2.79 9.66 -5.39
N ALA A 109 3.07 9.34 -4.12
CA ALA A 109 4.39 8.92 -3.68
C ALA A 109 4.86 7.65 -4.39
N LEU A 110 4.02 6.62 -4.47
CA LEU A 110 4.35 5.35 -5.10
C LEU A 110 4.53 5.46 -6.63
N LYS A 111 3.88 6.41 -7.31
CA LYS A 111 4.13 6.72 -8.74
C LYS A 111 5.57 7.18 -9.01
N GLN A 112 6.30 7.65 -7.98
CA GLN A 112 7.69 8.06 -8.10
C GLN A 112 8.70 6.90 -7.96
N VAL A 113 8.24 5.65 -7.77
CA VAL A 113 9.11 4.48 -7.61
C VAL A 113 9.24 3.74 -8.94
N PRO A 114 10.47 3.53 -9.48
CA PRO A 114 10.66 2.70 -10.66
C PRO A 114 10.07 1.30 -10.46
N GLY A 115 9.52 0.69 -11.50
CA GLY A 115 8.94 -0.65 -11.45
C GLY A 115 7.56 -0.75 -10.82
N VAL A 116 7.06 0.30 -10.16
CA VAL A 116 5.74 0.34 -9.53
C VAL A 116 4.73 1.00 -10.46
N GLN A 117 3.60 0.33 -10.67
CA GLN A 117 2.45 0.86 -11.40
C GLN A 117 1.28 1.02 -10.43
N VAL A 118 0.71 2.21 -10.37
CA VAL A 118 -0.40 2.54 -9.48
C VAL A 118 -1.63 2.88 -10.32
N GLN A 119 -2.76 2.28 -9.98
CA GLN A 119 -4.06 2.64 -10.56
C GLN A 119 -4.84 3.54 -9.60
N ASP A 120 -5.47 4.58 -10.13
CA ASP A 120 -6.24 5.52 -9.31
C ASP A 120 -7.51 4.88 -8.75
N SER A 121 -8.16 4.00 -9.51
CA SER A 121 -9.31 3.21 -9.06
C SER A 121 -9.45 1.91 -9.87
N ASN A 122 -10.03 0.90 -9.28
CA ASN A 122 -10.39 -0.36 -9.95
C ASN A 122 -11.75 -0.89 -9.49
N GLY A 123 -12.57 -0.05 -8.89
CA GLY A 123 -13.94 -0.35 -8.49
C GLY A 123 -14.14 -0.82 -7.06
N THR A 124 -13.13 -1.31 -6.37
CA THR A 124 -13.29 -1.76 -4.99
C THR A 124 -12.64 -0.76 -4.03
N GLY A 125 -13.39 -0.32 -3.03
CA GLY A 125 -12.91 0.56 -1.96
C GLY A 125 -12.78 2.04 -2.34
N GLY A 126 -13.02 2.41 -3.58
CA GLY A 126 -12.78 3.77 -4.06
C GLY A 126 -11.30 4.12 -4.12
N SER A 127 -11.00 5.35 -4.52
CA SER A 127 -9.63 5.76 -4.80
C SER A 127 -8.78 6.06 -3.57
N ASP A 128 -9.38 6.53 -2.47
CA ASP A 128 -8.63 6.96 -1.28
C ASP A 128 -8.60 5.90 -0.17
N VAL A 129 -9.50 4.91 -0.21
CA VAL A 129 -9.58 3.84 0.79
C VAL A 129 -8.74 2.63 0.42
N SER A 130 -8.68 2.26 -0.88
CA SER A 130 -7.94 1.08 -1.36
C SER A 130 -6.55 1.44 -1.91
N LEU A 131 -5.65 0.47 -1.92
CA LEU A 131 -4.36 0.59 -2.59
C LEU A 131 -4.25 -0.39 -3.74
N ASN A 132 -3.99 0.14 -4.93
CA ASN A 132 -3.91 -0.60 -6.18
C ASN A 132 -2.54 -0.37 -6.82
N LEU A 133 -1.59 -1.23 -6.49
CA LEU A 133 -0.25 -1.19 -7.06
C LEU A 133 0.18 -2.57 -7.57
N GLY A 134 0.89 -2.57 -8.67
CA GLY A 134 1.58 -3.73 -9.21
C GLY A 134 3.06 -3.41 -9.41
N VAL A 135 3.91 -4.38 -9.18
CA VAL A 135 5.35 -4.26 -9.36
C VAL A 135 5.78 -5.11 -10.54
N ARG A 136 6.58 -4.55 -11.46
CA ARG A 136 7.16 -5.29 -12.60
C ARG A 136 6.14 -6.04 -13.47
N GLY A 137 4.97 -5.41 -13.72
CA GLY A 137 3.91 -5.97 -14.58
C GLY A 137 2.98 -6.96 -13.89
N LEU A 138 3.11 -7.18 -12.58
CA LEU A 138 2.13 -7.91 -11.79
C LEU A 138 0.83 -7.11 -11.69
N THR A 139 -0.29 -7.81 -11.51
CA THR A 139 -1.59 -7.14 -11.39
C THR A 139 -1.59 -6.12 -10.27
N SER A 140 -2.06 -4.91 -10.58
CA SER A 140 -2.20 -3.82 -9.61
C SER A 140 -3.47 -3.89 -8.77
N ARG A 141 -4.45 -4.72 -9.15
CA ARG A 141 -5.73 -4.77 -8.45
C ARG A 141 -5.57 -5.22 -7.00
N LEU A 142 -5.75 -4.28 -6.06
CA LEU A 142 -5.67 -4.50 -4.60
C LEU A 142 -4.31 -5.03 -4.10
N SER A 143 -3.25 -4.85 -4.86
CA SER A 143 -1.86 -5.15 -4.46
C SER A 143 -1.62 -6.58 -3.90
N PRO A 144 -2.16 -7.65 -4.47
CA PRO A 144 -2.20 -8.96 -3.82
C PRO A 144 -0.85 -9.70 -3.80
N ARG A 145 0.18 -9.20 -4.47
CA ARG A 145 1.45 -9.88 -4.73
C ARG A 145 2.68 -9.14 -4.21
N SER A 146 2.47 -8.18 -3.32
CA SER A 146 3.54 -7.49 -2.60
C SER A 146 3.33 -7.64 -1.11
N THR A 147 4.39 -7.89 -0.36
CA THR A 147 4.36 -7.81 1.11
C THR A 147 4.31 -6.34 1.48
N VAL A 148 3.16 -5.87 1.96
CA VAL A 148 2.97 -4.47 2.36
C VAL A 148 2.91 -4.38 3.87
N LEU A 149 3.77 -3.54 4.43
CA LEU A 149 4.02 -3.40 5.87
C LEU A 149 3.84 -1.94 6.31
N MET A 150 3.57 -1.74 7.58
CA MET A 150 3.71 -0.47 8.28
C MET A 150 4.51 -0.69 9.57
N ASP A 151 5.65 -0.03 9.72
CA ASP A 151 6.62 -0.26 10.80
C ASP A 151 6.96 -1.76 11.01
N GLY A 152 6.98 -2.54 9.91
CA GLY A 152 7.24 -3.98 9.90
C GLY A 152 6.02 -4.87 10.17
N VAL A 153 4.85 -4.32 10.53
CA VAL A 153 3.59 -5.07 10.73
C VAL A 153 2.85 -5.18 9.39
N PRO A 154 2.36 -6.37 8.98
CA PRO A 154 1.60 -6.52 7.75
C PRO A 154 0.35 -5.64 7.71
N LEU A 155 0.08 -4.98 6.57
CA LEU A 155 -1.09 -4.10 6.38
C LEU A 155 -2.32 -4.82 5.85
N SER A 156 -2.17 -5.98 5.21
CA SER A 156 -3.30 -6.74 4.67
C SER A 156 -4.23 -7.26 5.77
N PHE A 157 -5.47 -7.58 5.40
CA PHE A 157 -6.47 -8.11 6.34
C PHE A 157 -6.06 -9.46 6.95
N ALA A 158 -5.51 -10.35 6.14
CA ALA A 158 -4.92 -11.61 6.54
C ALA A 158 -3.75 -11.89 5.58
N PRO A 159 -2.48 -11.79 6.03
CA PRO A 159 -1.30 -11.87 5.19
C PRO A 159 -1.21 -13.11 4.29
N TYR A 160 -1.77 -14.24 4.73
CA TYR A 160 -1.84 -15.48 3.95
C TYR A 160 -3.18 -15.62 3.24
N GLY A 161 -4.30 -15.53 3.98
CA GLY A 161 -5.62 -15.88 3.49
C GLY A 161 -6.34 -14.78 2.70
N GLN A 162 -6.03 -13.50 2.96
CA GLN A 162 -6.64 -12.33 2.31
C GLN A 162 -5.62 -11.18 2.18
N PRO A 163 -4.60 -11.29 1.32
CA PRO A 163 -3.53 -10.31 1.21
C PRO A 163 -3.93 -8.99 0.54
N GLN A 164 -5.14 -8.91 -0.02
CA GLN A 164 -5.61 -7.76 -0.79
C GLN A 164 -5.83 -6.51 0.08
N LEU A 165 -5.44 -5.35 -0.45
CA LEU A 165 -5.59 -4.03 0.18
C LEU A 165 -6.84 -3.30 -0.34
N SER A 166 -8.02 -3.90 -0.18
CA SER A 166 -9.30 -3.22 -0.45
C SER A 166 -9.57 -2.08 0.55
N MET A 167 -8.90 -2.09 1.69
CA MET A 167 -8.65 -0.97 2.57
C MET A 167 -7.16 -0.95 2.87
N ALA A 168 -6.52 0.20 2.66
CA ALA A 168 -5.11 0.43 2.99
C ALA A 168 -5.05 1.36 4.20
N PRO A 169 -4.87 0.82 5.41
CA PRO A 169 -4.90 1.60 6.65
C PRO A 169 -3.58 2.36 6.84
N VAL A 170 -3.34 3.31 5.95
CA VAL A 170 -2.14 4.16 5.92
C VAL A 170 -2.48 5.52 5.36
N SER A 171 -2.17 6.57 6.10
CA SER A 171 -2.46 7.97 5.74
C SER A 171 -1.20 8.80 5.60
N MET A 172 -1.17 9.68 4.60
CA MET A 172 0.00 10.46 4.19
C MET A 172 0.59 11.31 5.34
N GLY A 173 -0.25 11.88 6.21
CA GLY A 173 0.20 12.72 7.33
C GLY A 173 0.99 11.97 8.40
N ASN A 174 0.77 10.65 8.53
CA ASN A 174 1.43 9.81 9.53
C ASN A 174 2.75 9.18 9.04
N ILE A 175 3.05 9.24 7.72
CA ILE A 175 4.20 8.58 7.13
C ILE A 175 5.43 9.48 7.09
N GLU A 176 6.57 8.95 7.50
CA GLU A 176 7.90 9.55 7.36
C GLU A 176 8.58 9.15 6.05
N SER A 177 8.47 7.88 5.67
CA SER A 177 9.03 7.39 4.42
C SER A 177 8.30 6.17 3.89
N VAL A 178 8.39 5.97 2.59
CA VAL A 178 7.98 4.74 1.89
C VAL A 178 9.23 4.06 1.36
N ASP A 179 9.50 2.84 1.83
CA ASP A 179 10.65 2.04 1.45
C ASP A 179 10.18 0.87 0.57
N VAL A 180 10.66 0.81 -0.66
CA VAL A 180 10.25 -0.18 -1.66
C VAL A 180 11.45 -0.99 -2.12
N VAL A 181 11.44 -2.28 -1.78
CA VAL A 181 12.37 -3.28 -2.29
C VAL A 181 11.65 -4.07 -3.38
N ARG A 182 12.16 -4.02 -4.60
CA ARG A 182 11.54 -4.67 -5.76
C ARG A 182 12.11 -6.07 -5.96
N GLY A 183 11.27 -6.98 -6.47
CA GLY A 183 11.64 -8.39 -6.63
C GLY A 183 11.73 -9.13 -5.29
N ALA A 184 12.29 -10.33 -5.30
CA ALA A 184 12.41 -11.18 -4.14
C ALA A 184 13.56 -10.78 -3.20
N GLY A 185 13.76 -9.49 -3.00
CA GLY A 185 14.93 -8.87 -2.39
C GLY A 185 15.33 -9.35 -1.00
N SER A 186 14.58 -10.23 -0.34
CA SER A 186 15.02 -10.75 0.95
C SER A 186 14.25 -11.99 1.38
N VAL A 187 14.99 -12.97 1.91
CA VAL A 187 14.44 -14.11 2.65
C VAL A 187 13.80 -13.70 3.98
N ARG A 188 14.06 -12.48 4.46
CA ARG A 188 13.66 -12.00 5.78
C ARG A 188 12.18 -11.65 5.86
N PHE A 189 11.50 -11.39 4.74
CA PHE A 189 10.11 -10.95 4.68
C PHE A 189 9.25 -11.82 3.76
N GLY A 190 7.98 -11.94 4.06
CA GLY A 190 6.96 -12.71 3.34
C GLY A 190 5.68 -12.81 4.19
N PRO A 191 4.62 -13.45 3.72
CA PRO A 191 4.40 -14.03 2.39
C PRO A 191 4.08 -12.97 1.32
N GLN A 192 3.71 -13.39 0.10
CA GLN A 192 3.32 -12.51 -0.99
C GLN A 192 4.43 -11.56 -1.46
N ASN A 193 5.69 -11.96 -1.33
CA ASN A 193 6.85 -11.11 -1.69
C ASN A 193 7.26 -11.23 -3.17
N VAL A 194 6.39 -11.70 -4.04
CA VAL A 194 6.67 -11.90 -5.46
C VAL A 194 6.99 -10.57 -6.16
N GLY A 195 6.20 -9.54 -5.90
CA GLY A 195 6.43 -8.17 -6.38
C GLY A 195 7.45 -7.39 -5.54
N GLY A 196 7.84 -7.94 -4.39
CA GLY A 196 8.74 -7.28 -3.47
C GLY A 196 8.06 -6.86 -2.16
N ILE A 197 8.69 -5.91 -1.48
CA ILE A 197 8.31 -5.46 -0.14
C ILE A 197 8.12 -3.94 -0.17
N ILE A 198 7.02 -3.49 0.40
CA ILE A 198 6.73 -2.07 0.57
C ILE A 198 6.51 -1.84 2.06
N ASN A 199 7.35 -1.04 2.69
CA ASN A 199 7.22 -0.69 4.09
C ASN A 199 6.96 0.81 4.24
N PHE A 200 5.85 1.15 4.86
CA PHE A 200 5.52 2.49 5.28
C PHE A 200 6.11 2.72 6.68
N ASN A 201 7.11 3.57 6.77
CA ASN A 201 7.66 3.98 8.05
C ASN A 201 6.89 5.19 8.56
N THR A 202 6.29 5.08 9.73
CA THR A 202 5.57 6.19 10.37
C THR A 202 6.53 7.15 11.05
N ARG A 203 6.10 8.40 11.27
CA ARG A 203 6.91 9.43 11.92
C ARG A 203 7.46 8.94 13.25
N ALA A 204 8.75 9.15 13.46
CA ALA A 204 9.45 8.71 14.67
C ALA A 204 9.14 9.62 15.86
N ILE A 205 9.32 9.11 17.08
CA ILE A 205 9.27 9.93 18.29
C ILE A 205 10.52 10.84 18.29
N PRO A 206 10.36 12.16 18.37
CA PRO A 206 11.48 13.10 18.37
C PRO A 206 12.28 13.03 19.68
N GLU A 207 13.56 13.43 19.61
CA GLU A 207 14.38 13.59 20.82
C GLU A 207 13.91 14.75 21.69
N LYS A 208 13.52 15.87 21.06
CA LYS A 208 12.97 17.05 21.75
C LYS A 208 11.49 17.18 21.44
N LEU A 209 10.74 17.80 22.34
CA LEU A 209 9.34 18.12 22.10
C LEU A 209 9.21 18.93 20.80
N SER A 210 8.52 18.40 19.85
CA SER A 210 8.24 19.04 18.55
C SER A 210 6.92 18.53 18.01
N GLY A 211 6.37 19.26 17.05
CA GLY A 211 5.12 18.87 16.45
C GLY A 211 4.82 19.60 15.16
N SER A 212 3.77 19.18 14.49
CA SER A 212 3.23 19.87 13.32
C SER A 212 1.72 19.72 13.25
N VAL A 213 1.04 20.75 12.80
CA VAL A 213 -0.38 20.73 12.43
C VAL A 213 -0.48 21.15 10.98
N GLY A 214 -1.19 20.38 10.18
CA GLY A 214 -1.33 20.65 8.76
C GLY A 214 -2.73 20.43 8.23
N LEU A 215 -3.03 21.06 7.11
CA LEU A 215 -4.26 20.90 6.35
C LEU A 215 -3.93 20.96 4.86
N THR A 216 -4.33 19.93 4.13
CA THR A 216 -4.35 19.92 2.67
C THR A 216 -5.79 20.00 2.18
N THR A 217 -6.09 20.94 1.29
CA THR A 217 -7.38 21.03 0.61
C THR A 217 -7.20 20.81 -0.88
N GLU A 218 -8.09 20.03 -1.51
CA GLU A 218 -8.09 19.76 -2.95
C GLU A 218 -9.44 20.13 -3.54
N PHE A 219 -9.42 20.85 -4.67
CA PHE A 219 -10.59 21.25 -5.42
C PHE A 219 -10.49 20.74 -6.85
N ALA A 220 -11.39 19.83 -7.24
CA ALA A 220 -11.45 19.26 -8.58
C ALA A 220 -12.31 20.14 -9.50
N THR A 221 -11.76 20.53 -10.66
CA THR A 221 -12.50 21.32 -11.65
C THR A 221 -13.57 20.47 -12.36
N GLY A 222 -14.65 21.13 -12.80
CA GLY A 222 -15.72 20.48 -13.56
C GLY A 222 -16.79 19.79 -12.73
N THR A 223 -16.51 19.48 -11.46
CA THR A 223 -17.48 18.87 -10.54
C THR A 223 -17.70 19.66 -9.26
N ASP A 224 -16.92 20.74 -9.06
CA ASP A 224 -16.97 21.62 -7.87
C ASP A 224 -16.85 20.86 -6.53
N GLN A 225 -16.11 19.74 -6.53
CA GLN A 225 -15.94 18.88 -5.37
C GLN A 225 -14.72 19.30 -4.54
N LEU A 226 -14.89 19.27 -3.22
CA LEU A 226 -13.86 19.64 -2.24
C LEU A 226 -13.52 18.47 -1.35
N LYS A 227 -12.22 18.21 -1.22
CA LYS A 227 -11.63 17.25 -0.30
C LYS A 227 -10.63 17.95 0.60
N TYR A 228 -10.55 17.57 1.88
CA TYR A 228 -9.58 18.13 2.81
C TYR A 228 -8.98 17.04 3.70
N SER A 229 -7.68 17.20 4.01
CA SER A 229 -6.92 16.23 4.79
C SER A 229 -6.17 16.95 5.91
N PRO A 230 -6.75 16.98 7.14
CA PRO A 230 -6.07 17.47 8.33
C PRO A 230 -5.04 16.46 8.82
N ASN A 231 -3.96 16.94 9.42
CA ASN A 231 -2.99 16.11 10.12
C ASN A 231 -2.44 16.81 11.36
N LEU A 232 -2.03 16.00 12.33
CA LEU A 232 -1.38 16.41 13.58
C LEU A 232 -0.27 15.43 13.89
N PHE A 233 0.87 15.96 14.25
CA PHE A 233 1.94 15.20 14.89
C PHE A 233 2.45 15.99 16.09
N ILE A 234 2.61 15.32 17.22
CA ILE A 234 3.28 15.89 18.40
C ILE A 234 3.99 14.76 19.13
N GLY A 235 5.24 15.01 19.54
CA GLY A 235 5.99 14.03 20.30
C GLY A 235 7.26 14.59 20.89
N GLY A 236 7.89 13.80 21.75
CA GLY A 236 9.15 14.13 22.36
C GLY A 236 9.62 13.03 23.31
N THR A 237 10.90 13.08 23.66
CA THR A 237 11.55 12.17 24.61
C THR A 237 11.93 12.93 25.86
N MET A 238 11.54 12.39 27.01
CA MET A 238 11.84 12.98 28.33
C MET A 238 13.26 12.59 28.77
N ASP A 239 13.83 13.33 29.70
CA ASP A 239 15.20 13.09 30.24
C ASP A 239 15.37 11.68 30.85
N ASN A 240 14.29 11.06 31.29
CA ASN A 240 14.31 9.67 31.80
C ASN A 240 14.28 8.59 30.71
N GLY A 241 14.37 8.96 29.43
CA GLY A 241 14.37 8.04 28.30
C GLY A 241 12.97 7.60 27.82
N LEU A 242 11.88 8.13 28.41
CA LEU A 242 10.51 7.86 27.93
C LEU A 242 10.15 8.78 26.76
N GLY A 243 9.98 8.22 25.60
CA GLY A 243 9.48 8.89 24.41
C GLY A 243 7.97 8.65 24.22
N LEU A 244 7.26 9.69 23.78
CA LEU A 244 5.83 9.64 23.44
C LEU A 244 5.57 10.41 22.15
N ALA A 245 4.67 9.92 21.30
CA ALA A 245 4.16 10.68 20.16
C ALA A 245 2.71 10.32 19.86
N LEU A 246 1.95 11.32 19.42
CA LEU A 246 0.60 11.20 18.89
C LEU A 246 0.61 11.64 17.43
N LEU A 247 0.05 10.81 16.57
CA LEU A 247 -0.14 11.06 15.14
C LEU A 247 -1.64 10.99 14.83
N TYR A 248 -2.09 11.90 13.99
CA TYR A 248 -3.42 11.89 13.40
C TYR A 248 -3.35 12.33 11.96
N SER A 249 -4.06 11.63 11.09
CA SER A 249 -4.25 12.03 9.70
C SER A 249 -5.65 11.66 9.25
N GLY A 250 -6.40 12.60 8.72
CA GLY A 250 -7.75 12.38 8.21
C GLY A 250 -7.84 12.68 6.72
N THR A 251 -8.92 12.21 6.08
CA THR A 251 -9.33 12.64 4.74
C THR A 251 -10.86 12.70 4.72
N LYS A 252 -11.41 13.85 4.41
CA LYS A 252 -12.84 14.13 4.47
C LYS A 252 -13.30 14.85 3.20
N GLY A 253 -14.59 14.73 2.88
CA GLY A 253 -15.23 15.42 1.75
C GLY A 253 -15.41 14.53 0.55
N ASN A 254 -15.43 15.12 -0.64
CA ASN A 254 -15.80 14.39 -1.84
C ASN A 254 -14.58 14.13 -2.75
N GLY A 255 -14.60 13.00 -3.47
CA GLY A 255 -13.72 12.77 -4.60
C GLY A 255 -14.01 13.73 -5.76
N TYR A 256 -13.73 13.30 -6.99
CA TYR A 256 -13.87 14.14 -8.18
C TYR A 256 -15.00 13.69 -9.12
N ARG A 257 -15.97 12.89 -8.64
CA ARG A 257 -17.19 12.51 -9.39
C ARG A 257 -18.36 13.38 -8.92
N GLU A 258 -19.41 13.46 -9.72
CA GLU A 258 -20.56 14.35 -9.42
C GLU A 258 -21.38 13.94 -8.20
N ALA A 259 -21.47 12.62 -7.92
CA ALA A 259 -22.24 12.10 -6.79
C ALA A 259 -21.70 10.74 -6.31
N ASN A 260 -22.10 10.31 -5.13
CA ASN A 260 -21.75 9.06 -4.49
C ASN A 260 -20.22 8.85 -4.42
N ASN A 261 -19.51 9.88 -3.96
CA ASN A 261 -18.07 9.87 -3.89
C ASN A 261 -17.53 10.51 -2.59
N ASP A 262 -18.35 10.50 -1.53
CA ASP A 262 -17.94 10.96 -0.20
C ASP A 262 -16.84 10.06 0.37
N ILE A 263 -15.89 10.69 1.05
CA ILE A 263 -14.73 10.05 1.67
C ILE A 263 -14.65 10.50 3.11
N ASP A 264 -14.53 9.53 4.02
CA ASP A 264 -14.40 9.74 5.44
C ASP A 264 -13.35 8.78 6.00
N ILE A 265 -12.16 9.30 6.33
CA ILE A 265 -11.03 8.54 6.85
C ILE A 265 -10.50 9.21 8.10
N ASP A 266 -10.28 8.43 9.14
CA ASP A 266 -9.55 8.79 10.35
C ASP A 266 -8.47 7.74 10.64
N ASP A 267 -7.25 8.21 10.90
CA ASP A 267 -6.07 7.41 11.15
C ASP A 267 -5.30 8.01 12.34
N VAL A 268 -5.34 7.30 13.46
CA VAL A 268 -4.74 7.74 14.74
C VAL A 268 -3.70 6.74 15.19
N MET A 269 -2.54 7.24 15.61
CA MET A 269 -1.48 6.40 16.17
C MET A 269 -0.92 7.03 17.45
N LEU A 270 -0.78 6.23 18.49
CA LEU A 270 -0.04 6.57 19.71
C LEU A 270 1.21 5.71 19.77
N LYS A 271 2.37 6.35 19.84
CA LYS A 271 3.67 5.70 19.95
C LYS A 271 4.29 5.99 21.31
N SER A 272 4.93 4.99 21.89
CA SER A 272 5.73 5.12 23.08
C SER A 272 7.03 4.33 22.93
N SER A 273 8.12 4.84 23.46
CA SER A 273 9.39 4.15 23.54
C SER A 273 10.04 4.39 24.89
N TYR A 274 10.78 3.42 25.37
CA TYR A 274 11.58 3.55 26.59
C TYR A 274 12.97 2.96 26.38
N GLN A 275 13.99 3.79 26.61
CA GLN A 275 15.38 3.38 26.56
C GLN A 275 15.81 2.95 27.97
N PHE A 276 16.10 1.66 28.18
CA PHE A 276 16.54 1.14 29.49
C PHE A 276 18.03 1.36 29.71
N THR A 277 18.82 1.10 28.65
CA THR A 277 20.27 1.24 28.60
C THR A 277 20.65 1.82 27.25
N ASP A 278 21.92 2.12 27.03
CA ASP A 278 22.39 2.55 25.69
C ASP A 278 22.15 1.50 24.61
N ALA A 279 22.01 0.23 25.00
CA ALA A 279 21.79 -0.89 24.08
C ALA A 279 20.33 -1.37 24.02
N ASP A 280 19.53 -1.17 25.07
CA ASP A 280 18.23 -1.82 25.23
C ASP A 280 17.07 -0.85 25.19
N SER A 281 16.09 -1.12 24.35
CA SER A 281 14.86 -0.32 24.26
C SER A 281 13.62 -1.19 24.04
N ILE A 282 12.47 -0.62 24.40
CA ILE A 282 11.15 -1.16 24.08
C ILE A 282 10.32 -0.06 23.41
N ALA A 283 9.58 -0.43 22.39
CA ALA A 283 8.61 0.43 21.72
C ALA A 283 7.23 -0.21 21.72
N LEU A 284 6.19 0.61 21.92
CA LEU A 284 4.78 0.24 21.83
C LEU A 284 4.11 1.18 20.83
N ASN A 285 3.41 0.62 19.86
CA ASN A 285 2.54 1.38 18.95
C ASN A 285 1.10 0.89 19.12
N LEU A 286 0.18 1.82 19.26
CA LEU A 286 -1.27 1.61 19.21
C LEU A 286 -1.78 2.37 17.99
N HIS A 287 -2.48 1.68 17.10
CA HIS A 287 -2.98 2.24 15.86
C HIS A 287 -4.46 1.95 15.69
N HIS A 288 -5.22 2.94 15.26
CA HIS A 288 -6.62 2.81 14.88
C HIS A 288 -6.89 3.58 13.59
N TYR A 289 -7.41 2.88 12.61
CA TYR A 289 -7.84 3.42 11.33
C TYR A 289 -9.31 3.06 11.09
N GLU A 290 -10.09 4.04 10.67
CA GLU A 290 -11.44 3.84 10.15
C GLU A 290 -11.59 4.58 8.83
N GLY A 291 -12.14 3.92 7.82
CA GLY A 291 -12.30 4.50 6.49
C GLY A 291 -13.62 4.08 5.85
N ARG A 292 -14.29 5.05 5.25
CA ARG A 292 -15.47 4.87 4.41
C ARG A 292 -15.27 5.64 3.11
N GLY A 293 -15.58 5.01 2.00
CA GLY A 293 -15.62 5.66 0.69
C GLY A 293 -16.87 5.25 -0.07
N GLU A 294 -17.61 6.19 -0.56
CA GLU A 294 -18.67 5.95 -1.53
C GLU A 294 -18.07 5.60 -2.89
N MET A 295 -18.80 4.81 -3.68
CA MET A 295 -18.30 4.28 -4.94
C MET A 295 -19.25 4.63 -6.08
N PRO A 296 -18.94 5.65 -6.89
CA PRO A 296 -19.75 6.03 -8.06
C PRO A 296 -19.68 5.04 -9.22
N GLU A 297 -18.76 4.07 -9.13
CA GLU A 297 -18.53 2.94 -10.02
C GLU A 297 -18.11 3.29 -11.46
N GLY A 298 -17.84 2.26 -12.24
CA GLY A 298 -17.43 2.37 -13.63
C GLY A 298 -18.58 2.74 -14.55
N LEU A 299 -18.26 3.45 -15.61
CA LEU A 299 -19.20 3.93 -16.63
C LEU A 299 -19.24 2.98 -17.84
N THR A 300 -20.40 2.84 -18.45
CA THR A 300 -20.51 2.27 -19.80
C THR A 300 -19.74 3.14 -20.80
N THR A 301 -19.44 2.60 -21.97
CA THR A 301 -18.78 3.37 -23.03
C THR A 301 -19.60 4.59 -23.44
N ALA A 302 -20.92 4.47 -23.51
CA ALA A 302 -21.83 5.56 -23.87
C ALA A 302 -21.93 6.63 -22.77
N ASP A 303 -22.02 6.21 -21.49
CA ASP A 303 -22.08 7.13 -20.36
C ASP A 303 -20.79 7.92 -20.21
N TYR A 304 -19.65 7.26 -20.39
CA TYR A 304 -18.34 7.89 -20.35
C TYR A 304 -18.21 8.97 -21.45
N ALA A 305 -18.64 8.66 -22.66
CA ALA A 305 -18.60 9.62 -23.77
C ALA A 305 -19.54 10.82 -23.57
N LYS A 306 -20.61 10.65 -22.80
CA LYS A 306 -21.58 11.72 -22.49
C LYS A 306 -21.05 12.64 -21.38
N ASN A 307 -20.60 12.08 -20.30
CA ASN A 307 -20.05 12.79 -19.15
C ASN A 307 -19.15 11.83 -18.32
N PRO A 308 -17.82 11.94 -18.42
CA PRO A 308 -16.91 11.03 -17.73
C PRO A 308 -16.96 11.15 -16.20
N TYR A 309 -17.50 12.22 -15.65
CA TYR A 309 -17.58 12.48 -14.21
C TYR A 309 -18.95 12.16 -13.59
N GLN A 310 -19.96 11.78 -14.40
CA GLN A 310 -21.25 11.37 -13.86
C GLN A 310 -21.14 10.11 -13.00
N SER A 311 -22.12 9.89 -12.11
CA SER A 311 -22.23 8.70 -11.27
C SER A 311 -23.38 7.83 -11.74
N ASN A 312 -23.16 6.53 -11.87
CA ASN A 312 -24.18 5.55 -12.25
C ASN A 312 -24.71 4.77 -11.04
N GLN A 313 -24.05 4.89 -9.89
CA GLN A 313 -24.42 4.23 -8.65
C GLN A 313 -24.51 5.28 -7.53
N TYR A 314 -25.52 5.16 -6.70
CA TYR A 314 -25.83 6.16 -5.67
C TYR A 314 -25.88 5.59 -4.26
N ARG A 315 -25.61 4.28 -4.07
CA ARG A 315 -25.68 3.59 -2.78
C ARG A 315 -24.49 2.68 -2.53
N ASN A 316 -23.60 2.56 -3.52
CA ASN A 316 -22.43 1.72 -3.37
C ASN A 316 -21.43 2.40 -2.43
N TYR A 317 -20.95 1.66 -1.47
CA TYR A 317 -19.88 2.11 -0.59
C TYR A 317 -19.00 0.95 -0.15
N PHE A 318 -17.82 1.29 0.27
CA PHE A 318 -16.89 0.43 0.99
C PHE A 318 -16.53 1.09 2.32
N ALA A 319 -16.50 0.31 3.40
CA ALA A 319 -16.09 0.78 4.70
C ALA A 319 -15.29 -0.28 5.43
N GLY A 320 -14.40 0.15 6.30
CA GLY A 320 -13.64 -0.75 7.14
C GLY A 320 -12.95 -0.02 8.27
N ARG A 321 -12.50 -0.81 9.25
CA ARG A 321 -11.68 -0.36 10.36
C ARG A 321 -10.56 -1.35 10.63
N ARG A 322 -9.50 -0.86 11.22
CA ARG A 322 -8.39 -1.65 11.73
C ARG A 322 -7.95 -1.09 13.06
N SER A 323 -7.74 -1.96 14.03
CA SER A 323 -7.07 -1.64 15.27
C SER A 323 -5.91 -2.60 15.45
N ASP A 324 -4.75 -2.08 15.74
CA ASP A 324 -3.59 -2.92 15.99
C ASP A 324 -2.71 -2.39 17.11
N VAL A 325 -2.01 -3.32 17.72
CA VAL A 325 -1.00 -3.07 18.73
C VAL A 325 0.26 -3.81 18.35
N SER A 326 1.41 -3.14 18.44
CA SER A 326 2.70 -3.79 18.30
C SER A 326 3.64 -3.41 19.44
N VAL A 327 4.45 -4.37 19.84
CA VAL A 327 5.51 -4.22 20.84
C VAL A 327 6.81 -4.71 20.23
N LYS A 328 7.83 -3.87 20.25
CA LYS A 328 9.17 -4.22 19.77
C LYS A 328 10.17 -4.03 20.91
N TYR A 329 10.83 -5.09 21.32
CA TYR A 329 12.05 -5.00 22.11
C TYR A 329 13.25 -5.04 21.17
N SER A 330 14.24 -4.20 21.43
CA SER A 330 15.48 -4.12 20.65
C SER A 330 16.67 -4.07 21.59
N HIS A 331 17.67 -4.93 21.33
CA HIS A 331 19.00 -4.88 21.93
C HIS A 331 20.02 -4.68 20.80
N LYS A 332 20.77 -3.60 20.84
CA LYS A 332 21.77 -3.27 19.83
C LYS A 332 23.07 -2.81 20.47
N ASP A 333 24.13 -3.59 20.27
CA ASP A 333 25.50 -3.21 20.58
C ASP A 333 26.35 -3.17 19.29
N GLU A 334 27.67 -3.05 19.41
CA GLU A 334 28.56 -2.95 18.24
C GLU A 334 28.49 -4.22 17.34
N LEU A 335 28.34 -5.40 17.92
CA LEU A 335 28.40 -6.67 17.20
C LEU A 335 27.05 -7.36 17.06
N ASN A 336 26.08 -7.01 17.90
CA ASN A 336 24.82 -7.73 17.98
C ASN A 336 23.65 -6.79 17.74
N ASN A 337 22.65 -7.28 17.03
CA ASN A 337 21.34 -6.65 16.92
C ASN A 337 20.29 -7.74 17.11
N PHE A 338 19.57 -7.68 18.23
CA PHE A 338 18.48 -8.60 18.54
C PHE A 338 17.18 -7.83 18.65
N GLU A 339 16.14 -8.32 18.01
CA GLU A 339 14.80 -7.74 18.05
C GLU A 339 13.75 -8.81 18.25
N ILE A 340 12.70 -8.48 18.99
CA ILE A 340 11.46 -9.26 19.04
C ILE A 340 10.32 -8.28 18.74
N LEU A 341 9.65 -8.50 17.60
CA LEU A 341 8.42 -7.81 17.25
C LEU A 341 7.23 -8.72 17.53
N GLY A 342 6.33 -8.29 18.41
CA GLY A 342 5.03 -8.92 18.63
C GLY A 342 3.90 -7.98 18.19
N TYR A 343 2.85 -8.50 17.56
CA TYR A 343 1.72 -7.69 17.13
C TYR A 343 0.40 -8.46 17.15
N TYR A 344 -0.70 -7.73 17.37
CA TYR A 344 -2.08 -8.21 17.23
C TYR A 344 -2.88 -7.22 16.40
N VAL A 345 -3.68 -7.74 15.49
CA VAL A 345 -4.49 -6.95 14.55
C VAL A 345 -5.92 -7.47 14.56
N ASP A 346 -6.88 -6.54 14.66
CA ASP A 346 -8.32 -6.76 14.47
C ASP A 346 -8.79 -5.84 13.36
N SER A 347 -9.36 -6.40 12.30
CA SER A 347 -9.81 -5.66 11.14
C SER A 347 -11.20 -6.11 10.72
N PHE A 348 -12.02 -5.15 10.34
CA PHE A 348 -13.34 -5.36 9.76
C PHE A 348 -13.45 -4.62 8.45
N ARG A 349 -14.13 -5.20 7.46
CA ARG A 349 -14.54 -4.49 6.25
C ARG A 349 -15.94 -4.90 5.80
N THR A 350 -16.61 -4.01 5.10
CA THR A 350 -17.90 -4.30 4.45
C THR A 350 -18.02 -3.50 3.15
N SER A 351 -18.88 -3.97 2.28
CA SER A 351 -19.32 -3.21 1.10
C SER A 351 -20.80 -3.47 0.85
N ASP A 352 -21.51 -2.45 0.38
CA ASP A 352 -22.83 -2.58 -0.22
C ASP A 352 -22.71 -2.25 -1.71
N LEU A 353 -23.15 -3.18 -2.56
CA LEU A 353 -23.10 -3.05 -4.02
C LEU A 353 -24.51 -3.23 -4.59
N GLU A 354 -25.03 -2.18 -5.20
CA GLU A 354 -26.34 -2.14 -5.84
C GLU A 354 -26.27 -2.72 -7.26
N SER A 355 -27.26 -3.52 -7.63
CA SER A 355 -27.47 -3.99 -8.99
C SER A 355 -28.94 -3.89 -9.37
N ALA A 356 -29.22 -3.39 -10.58
CA ALA A 356 -30.59 -3.34 -11.10
C ALA A 356 -31.20 -4.75 -11.22
N VAL A 357 -32.51 -4.84 -10.98
CA VAL A 357 -33.29 -6.06 -11.28
C VAL A 357 -33.95 -5.84 -12.63
N GLU A 358 -33.53 -6.63 -13.63
CA GLU A 358 -34.02 -6.53 -15.00
C GLU A 358 -35.54 -6.55 -15.07
N GLY A 359 -36.11 -5.63 -15.85
CA GLY A 359 -37.56 -5.51 -16.06
C GLY A 359 -38.36 -4.92 -14.89
N THR A 360 -37.69 -4.40 -13.86
CA THR A 360 -38.34 -3.77 -12.72
C THR A 360 -37.71 -2.42 -12.34
N ALA A 361 -38.41 -1.62 -11.55
CA ALA A 361 -37.86 -0.42 -10.91
C ALA A 361 -37.09 -0.71 -9.62
N ASN A 362 -36.87 -1.98 -9.27
CA ASN A 362 -36.22 -2.39 -8.04
C ASN A 362 -34.74 -2.70 -8.30
N SER A 363 -33.95 -2.61 -7.23
CA SER A 363 -32.56 -3.03 -7.21
C SER A 363 -32.32 -4.10 -6.12
N ARG A 364 -31.18 -4.76 -6.20
CA ARG A 364 -30.66 -5.65 -5.16
C ARG A 364 -29.38 -5.03 -4.60
N ILE A 365 -29.23 -5.08 -3.30
CA ILE A 365 -28.00 -4.68 -2.65
C ILE A 365 -27.28 -5.93 -2.13
N SER A 366 -26.10 -6.20 -2.67
CA SER A 366 -25.19 -7.23 -2.17
C SER A 366 -24.37 -6.65 -1.03
N ASN A 367 -24.30 -7.38 0.08
CA ASN A 367 -23.59 -6.98 1.28
C ASN A 367 -22.53 -8.02 1.63
N SER A 368 -21.34 -7.56 2.07
CA SER A 368 -20.18 -8.42 2.25
C SER A 368 -19.35 -8.03 3.49
N PRO A 369 -19.91 -8.15 4.73
CA PRO A 369 -19.15 -7.93 5.94
C PRO A 369 -18.15 -9.07 6.18
N ARG A 370 -16.95 -8.70 6.65
CA ARG A 370 -15.85 -9.64 6.91
C ARG A 370 -15.03 -9.15 8.09
N ASP A 371 -14.72 -10.07 9.00
CA ASP A 371 -13.88 -9.88 10.17
C ASP A 371 -12.58 -10.68 10.01
N TYR A 372 -11.45 -10.08 10.36
CA TYR A 372 -10.14 -10.70 10.31
C TYR A 372 -9.36 -10.36 11.56
N LYS A 373 -8.73 -11.37 12.15
CA LYS A 373 -7.85 -11.21 13.29
C LYS A 373 -6.57 -11.96 13.05
N TYR A 374 -5.45 -11.38 13.41
CA TYR A 374 -4.21 -12.14 13.42
C TYR A 374 -3.24 -11.61 14.46
N PHE A 375 -2.37 -12.49 14.92
CA PHE A 375 -1.22 -12.11 15.71
C PHE A 375 0.04 -12.75 15.17
N GLY A 376 1.16 -12.07 15.39
CA GLY A 376 2.48 -12.57 15.03
C GLY A 376 3.52 -12.28 16.09
N ILE A 377 4.55 -13.11 16.11
CA ILE A 377 5.76 -12.90 16.89
C ILE A 377 6.97 -13.21 16.01
N GLU A 378 7.92 -12.26 15.98
CA GLU A 378 9.07 -12.28 15.07
C GLU A 378 10.36 -11.93 15.78
N PRO A 379 11.03 -12.92 16.45
CA PRO A 379 12.39 -12.74 16.93
C PRO A 379 13.38 -12.76 15.75
N ARG A 380 14.36 -11.83 15.78
CA ARG A 380 15.43 -11.69 14.80
C ARG A 380 16.75 -11.46 15.55
N TYR A 381 17.82 -12.02 15.04
CA TYR A 381 19.16 -11.82 15.59
C TYR A 381 20.18 -11.69 14.47
N SER A 382 20.92 -10.61 14.49
CA SER A 382 22.06 -10.37 13.60
C SER A 382 23.33 -10.21 14.40
N ARG A 383 24.41 -10.84 13.94
CA ARG A 383 25.73 -10.75 14.54
C ARG A 383 26.78 -10.45 13.51
N ALA A 384 27.49 -9.34 13.72
CA ALA A 384 28.71 -9.02 12.99
C ALA A 384 29.89 -9.83 13.56
N TYR A 385 30.72 -10.38 12.68
CA TYR A 385 31.90 -11.13 13.05
C TYR A 385 32.99 -11.03 11.99
N THR A 386 34.24 -11.28 12.38
CA THR A 386 35.37 -11.32 11.45
C THR A 386 35.87 -12.74 11.28
N LEU A 387 36.20 -13.13 10.04
CA LEU A 387 36.85 -14.37 9.72
C LEU A 387 38.09 -14.07 8.86
N GLY A 388 39.27 -14.10 9.46
CA GLY A 388 40.49 -13.55 8.85
C GLY A 388 40.31 -12.05 8.59
N ASN A 389 40.43 -11.64 7.33
CA ASN A 389 40.25 -10.23 6.90
C ASN A 389 38.82 -9.95 6.38
N MET A 390 37.89 -10.88 6.56
CA MET A 390 36.52 -10.74 6.08
C MET A 390 35.62 -10.19 7.20
N ASN A 391 34.88 -9.13 6.88
CA ASN A 391 33.83 -8.59 7.75
C ASN A 391 32.50 -9.22 7.34
N ASN A 392 31.89 -9.96 8.25
CA ASN A 392 30.71 -10.75 7.98
C ASN A 392 29.57 -10.38 8.94
N GLU A 393 28.34 -10.67 8.52
CA GLU A 393 27.15 -10.57 9.35
C GLU A 393 26.24 -11.76 9.07
N VAL A 394 25.93 -12.54 10.10
CA VAL A 394 24.91 -13.58 10.04
C VAL A 394 23.62 -13.05 10.64
N THR A 395 22.50 -13.29 9.96
CA THR A 395 21.16 -12.98 10.44
C THR A 395 20.31 -14.24 10.47
N VAL A 396 19.65 -14.50 11.59
CA VAL A 396 18.65 -15.55 11.73
C VAL A 396 17.35 -14.96 12.24
N GLY A 397 16.24 -15.49 11.80
CA GLY A 397 14.94 -15.06 12.29
C GLY A 397 13.89 -16.16 12.21
N TYR A 398 12.86 -15.96 13.00
CA TYR A 398 11.69 -16.82 13.04
C TYR A 398 10.44 -15.95 13.04
N ARG A 399 9.37 -16.43 12.42
CA ARG A 399 8.03 -15.84 12.53
C ARG A 399 7.01 -16.94 12.79
N TYR A 400 6.20 -16.72 13.81
CA TYR A 400 4.90 -17.39 13.96
C TYR A 400 3.81 -16.41 13.64
N LEU A 401 2.84 -16.80 12.83
CA LEU A 401 1.66 -16.01 12.51
C LEU A 401 0.43 -16.91 12.52
N GLN A 402 -0.62 -16.46 13.20
CA GLN A 402 -1.94 -17.10 13.19
C GLN A 402 -2.97 -16.09 12.75
N GLU A 403 -3.82 -16.51 11.80
CA GLU A 403 -4.94 -15.73 11.26
C GLU A 403 -6.25 -16.47 11.51
N ASP A 404 -7.31 -15.69 11.76
CA ASP A 404 -8.68 -16.15 11.83
C ASP A 404 -9.55 -15.19 11.01
N SER A 405 -10.49 -15.70 10.20
CA SER A 405 -11.39 -14.91 9.36
C SER A 405 -12.82 -15.41 9.47
N SER A 406 -13.78 -14.46 9.46
CA SER A 406 -15.20 -14.74 9.31
C SER A 406 -15.74 -13.86 8.20
N GLU A 407 -16.24 -14.48 7.14
CA GLU A 407 -16.75 -13.79 5.96
C GLU A 407 -18.21 -14.14 5.71
N PHE A 408 -19.00 -13.14 5.38
CA PHE A 408 -20.38 -13.30 5.00
C PHE A 408 -20.65 -12.61 3.65
N SER A 409 -21.45 -13.22 2.82
CA SER A 409 -22.03 -12.62 1.63
C SER A 409 -23.53 -12.81 1.62
N GLY A 410 -24.26 -11.74 1.50
CA GLY A 410 -25.71 -11.74 1.43
C GLY A 410 -26.21 -10.73 0.39
N ARG A 411 -27.53 -10.77 0.16
CA ARG A 411 -28.20 -9.79 -0.69
C ARG A 411 -29.57 -9.44 -0.10
N THR A 412 -30.05 -8.22 -0.33
CA THR A 412 -31.45 -7.90 -0.12
C THR A 412 -32.27 -8.51 -1.24
N ALA A 413 -33.45 -9.08 -0.91
CA ALA A 413 -34.34 -9.68 -1.90
C ALA A 413 -34.84 -8.64 -2.91
N GLN A 414 -35.19 -7.45 -2.44
CA GLN A 414 -35.56 -6.28 -3.24
C GLN A 414 -35.25 -5.02 -2.43
N TYR A 415 -34.74 -4.01 -3.11
CA TYR A 415 -34.66 -2.66 -2.59
C TYR A 415 -35.73 -1.83 -3.27
N ASN A 416 -36.68 -1.32 -2.48
CA ASN A 416 -37.71 -0.42 -3.01
C ASN A 416 -37.10 0.97 -3.20
N THR A 417 -36.85 1.35 -4.46
CA THR A 417 -36.23 2.65 -4.80
C THR A 417 -37.13 3.84 -4.45
N ALA A 418 -38.46 3.66 -4.44
CA ALA A 418 -39.38 4.74 -4.12
C ALA A 418 -39.46 5.07 -2.62
N THR A 419 -39.29 4.06 -1.75
CA THR A 419 -39.34 4.24 -0.28
C THR A 419 -37.98 4.24 0.38
N GLY A 420 -36.91 3.91 -0.36
CA GLY A 420 -35.58 3.76 0.19
C GLY A 420 -35.44 2.57 1.18
N THR A 421 -36.40 1.64 1.20
CA THR A 421 -36.46 0.58 2.20
C THR A 421 -35.80 -0.69 1.66
N PRO A 422 -34.75 -1.21 2.33
CA PRO A 422 -34.19 -2.51 1.98
C PRO A 422 -35.19 -3.62 2.32
N GLY A 423 -35.30 -4.61 1.43
CA GLY A 423 -36.01 -5.85 1.71
C GLY A 423 -35.27 -6.76 2.67
N GLU A 424 -35.82 -7.94 2.91
CA GLU A 424 -35.18 -8.98 3.73
C GLU A 424 -33.76 -9.30 3.20
N ARG A 425 -32.79 -9.39 4.12
CA ARG A 425 -31.42 -9.78 3.81
C ARG A 425 -31.31 -11.30 3.76
N LEU A 426 -30.97 -11.85 2.62
CA LEU A 426 -30.83 -13.27 2.37
C LEU A 426 -29.35 -13.66 2.31
N ALA A 427 -28.96 -14.67 3.08
CA ALA A 427 -27.62 -15.24 3.01
C ALA A 427 -27.37 -15.90 1.65
N ASN A 428 -26.19 -15.70 1.07
CA ASN A 428 -25.67 -16.42 -0.09
C ASN A 428 -24.56 -17.38 0.34
N THR A 429 -23.54 -16.88 1.04
CA THR A 429 -22.42 -17.68 1.55
C THR A 429 -21.96 -17.18 2.89
N SER A 430 -21.36 -18.06 3.69
CA SER A 430 -20.52 -17.71 4.82
C SER A 430 -19.28 -18.57 4.84
N SER A 431 -18.18 -18.07 5.38
CA SER A 431 -16.98 -18.87 5.61
C SER A 431 -16.28 -18.48 6.89
N GLU A 432 -15.68 -19.50 7.53
CA GLU A 432 -14.81 -19.37 8.70
C GLU A 432 -13.45 -19.93 8.30
N GLY A 433 -12.47 -19.07 8.11
CA GLY A 433 -11.13 -19.43 7.67
C GLY A 433 -10.07 -19.25 8.74
N GLY A 434 -8.97 -19.94 8.60
CA GLY A 434 -7.82 -19.74 9.49
C GLY A 434 -6.52 -20.29 8.91
N THR A 435 -5.42 -19.62 9.25
CA THR A 435 -4.07 -20.02 8.86
C THR A 435 -3.15 -20.03 10.08
N LYS A 436 -2.28 -21.06 10.17
CA LYS A 436 -1.14 -21.08 11.07
C LYS A 436 0.11 -21.26 10.25
N ALA A 437 1.04 -20.33 10.38
CA ALA A 437 2.27 -20.31 9.61
C ALA A 437 3.49 -20.14 10.48
N HIS A 438 4.51 -20.93 10.17
CA HIS A 438 5.86 -20.86 10.75
C HIS A 438 6.84 -20.54 9.64
N ALA A 439 7.70 -19.56 9.85
CA ALA A 439 8.77 -19.23 8.93
C ALA A 439 10.09 -19.13 9.68
N VAL A 440 11.12 -19.76 9.15
CA VAL A 440 12.50 -19.68 9.66
C VAL A 440 13.37 -19.20 8.51
N TYR A 441 14.29 -18.29 8.79
CA TYR A 441 15.25 -17.88 7.80
C TYR A 441 16.63 -17.67 8.37
N ILE A 442 17.63 -17.81 7.51
CA ILE A 442 19.02 -17.46 7.76
C ILE A 442 19.62 -16.86 6.50
N ASP A 443 20.37 -15.80 6.66
CA ASP A 443 21.29 -15.30 5.64
C ASP A 443 22.65 -14.94 6.27
N ASN A 444 23.71 -14.95 5.47
CA ASN A 444 25.01 -14.49 5.90
C ASN A 444 25.66 -13.60 4.84
N ARG A 445 26.00 -12.39 5.24
CA ARG A 445 26.72 -11.43 4.42
C ARG A 445 28.24 -11.64 4.59
N PHE A 446 28.90 -12.14 3.55
CA PHE A 446 30.37 -12.32 3.52
C PHE A 446 31.01 -11.11 2.85
N GLY A 447 31.80 -10.34 3.59
CA GLY A 447 32.56 -9.19 3.08
C GLY A 447 33.99 -9.59 2.70
N LEU A 448 34.29 -9.65 1.39
CA LEU A 448 35.56 -10.05 0.79
C LEU A 448 36.24 -8.83 0.16
N GLY A 449 36.61 -7.83 0.95
CA GLY A 449 37.09 -6.55 0.46
C GLY A 449 36.01 -5.77 -0.29
N ALA A 450 36.21 -5.55 -1.60
CA ALA A 450 35.21 -4.88 -2.44
C ALA A 450 33.99 -5.75 -2.80
N LEU A 451 34.08 -7.07 -2.64
CA LEU A 451 33.03 -8.04 -2.96
C LEU A 451 32.25 -8.41 -1.71
N THR A 452 30.92 -8.37 -1.79
CA THR A 452 29.98 -8.88 -0.79
C THR A 452 29.14 -9.98 -1.42
N ILE A 453 29.02 -11.12 -0.73
CA ILE A 453 28.19 -12.26 -1.14
C ILE A 453 27.24 -12.60 0.00
N THR A 454 25.94 -12.66 -0.27
CA THR A 454 24.90 -12.92 0.73
C THR A 454 24.02 -14.10 0.29
N PRO A 455 24.41 -15.36 0.59
CA PRO A 455 23.49 -16.49 0.50
C PRO A 455 22.46 -16.43 1.63
N GLY A 456 21.25 -16.84 1.31
CA GLY A 456 20.16 -16.91 2.27
C GLY A 456 19.15 -17.99 1.93
N VAL A 457 18.39 -18.42 2.94
CA VAL A 457 17.29 -19.36 2.77
C VAL A 457 16.19 -19.07 3.77
N ARG A 458 14.94 -19.23 3.30
CA ARG A 458 13.74 -19.20 4.12
C ARG A 458 12.97 -20.50 3.92
N PHE A 459 12.44 -21.02 5.01
CA PHE A 459 11.51 -22.14 5.01
C PHE A 459 10.20 -21.68 5.65
N GLU A 460 9.07 -21.94 4.98
CA GLU A 460 7.74 -21.70 5.52
C GLU A 460 6.91 -22.98 5.58
N SER A 461 6.22 -23.21 6.70
CA SER A 461 5.23 -24.27 6.88
C SER A 461 3.89 -23.66 7.21
N ILE A 462 2.89 -23.88 6.35
CA ILE A 462 1.61 -23.20 6.33
C ILE A 462 0.50 -24.22 6.42
N LYS A 463 -0.47 -24.01 7.32
CA LYS A 463 -1.67 -24.83 7.46
C LYS A 463 -2.87 -23.91 7.37
N THR A 464 -3.67 -24.05 6.30
CA THR A 464 -4.85 -23.22 6.04
C THR A 464 -6.09 -24.10 5.97
N HIS A 465 -7.20 -23.60 6.52
CA HIS A 465 -8.52 -24.20 6.39
C HIS A 465 -9.57 -23.12 6.08
N ASN A 466 -10.72 -23.55 5.54
CA ASN A 466 -11.85 -22.66 5.29
C ASN A 466 -13.16 -23.46 5.33
N ASP A 467 -13.99 -23.28 6.36
CA ASP A 467 -15.30 -23.88 6.46
C ASP A 467 -16.28 -23.01 5.64
N TYR A 468 -16.64 -23.48 4.45
CA TYR A 468 -17.40 -22.69 3.47
C TYR A 468 -18.83 -23.22 3.32
N THR A 469 -19.81 -22.37 3.58
CA THR A 469 -21.25 -22.71 3.60
C THR A 469 -21.98 -21.98 2.48
N ALA A 470 -22.80 -22.72 1.73
CA ALA A 470 -23.70 -22.19 0.72
C ALA A 470 -25.15 -22.09 1.23
N PHE A 471 -25.82 -21.02 0.82
CA PHE A 471 -27.25 -20.80 1.07
C PHE A 471 -27.97 -20.54 -0.26
N GLN A 472 -29.23 -20.92 -0.33
CA GLN A 472 -30.13 -20.57 -1.43
C GLN A 472 -31.36 -19.86 -0.89
N ASN A 473 -31.56 -18.62 -1.31
CA ASN A 473 -32.65 -17.76 -0.79
C ASN A 473 -32.66 -17.70 0.76
N GLY A 474 -31.49 -17.57 1.39
CA GLY A 474 -31.34 -17.53 2.83
C GLY A 474 -31.41 -18.90 3.54
N LYS A 475 -31.71 -19.97 2.83
CA LYS A 475 -31.82 -21.33 3.41
C LYS A 475 -30.48 -22.06 3.26
N PHE A 476 -30.01 -22.68 4.32
CA PHE A 476 -28.83 -23.53 4.34
C PHE A 476 -28.92 -24.66 3.32
N ILE A 477 -27.85 -24.90 2.58
CA ILE A 477 -27.73 -26.01 1.61
C ILE A 477 -26.68 -27.02 2.12
N ASN A 478 -25.43 -26.64 2.21
CA ASN A 478 -24.36 -27.50 2.70
C ASN A 478 -23.11 -26.67 3.11
N THR A 479 -22.23 -27.32 3.85
CA THR A 479 -20.89 -26.81 4.18
C THR A 479 -19.83 -27.77 3.65
N VAL A 480 -18.70 -27.23 3.18
CA VAL A 480 -17.47 -27.96 2.87
C VAL A 480 -16.34 -27.47 3.75
N HIS A 481 -15.33 -28.33 4.01
CA HIS A 481 -14.25 -28.09 4.96
C HIS A 481 -12.88 -28.29 4.29
N PRO A 482 -12.51 -27.50 3.26
CA PRO A 482 -11.21 -27.62 2.63
C PRO A 482 -10.09 -27.30 3.62
N LYS A 483 -9.00 -28.10 3.52
CA LYS A 483 -7.76 -27.90 4.28
C LYS A 483 -6.59 -28.09 3.34
N ILE A 484 -5.59 -27.24 3.49
CA ILE A 484 -4.35 -27.32 2.70
C ILE A 484 -3.15 -27.14 3.61
N ASN A 485 -2.10 -27.92 3.34
CA ASN A 485 -0.79 -27.74 3.97
C ASN A 485 0.22 -27.46 2.87
N SER A 486 1.09 -26.50 3.09
CA SER A 486 2.14 -26.12 2.16
C SER A 486 3.45 -25.89 2.92
N ASP A 487 4.51 -26.51 2.43
CA ASP A 487 5.87 -26.34 2.93
C ASP A 487 6.72 -25.77 1.79
N GLU A 488 7.33 -24.58 2.00
CA GLU A 488 8.00 -23.83 0.97
C GLU A 488 9.47 -23.59 1.33
N PHE A 489 10.36 -23.93 0.40
CA PHE A 489 11.79 -23.68 0.51
C PHE A 489 12.20 -22.58 -0.47
N LEU A 490 12.72 -21.47 0.03
CA LEU A 490 12.92 -20.22 -0.69
C LEU A 490 14.39 -19.79 -0.57
N PRO A 491 15.29 -20.27 -1.44
CA PRO A 491 16.68 -19.87 -1.45
C PRO A 491 16.85 -18.47 -2.08
N SER A 492 17.93 -17.78 -1.70
CA SER A 492 18.39 -16.55 -2.31
C SER A 492 19.90 -16.45 -2.33
N LEU A 493 20.41 -15.70 -3.30
CA LEU A 493 21.82 -15.32 -3.39
C LEU A 493 21.90 -13.89 -3.90
N ALA A 494 22.54 -13.00 -3.13
CA ALA A 494 22.86 -11.66 -3.59
C ALA A 494 24.37 -11.45 -3.61
N VAL A 495 24.85 -10.73 -4.62
CA VAL A 495 26.26 -10.40 -4.81
C VAL A 495 26.37 -8.92 -5.13
N GLN A 496 27.29 -8.23 -4.47
CA GLN A 496 27.60 -6.83 -4.74
C GLN A 496 29.11 -6.65 -4.84
N TYR A 497 29.56 -5.87 -5.82
CA TYR A 497 30.95 -5.46 -5.95
C TYR A 497 31.03 -3.94 -5.95
N ASN A 498 31.77 -3.36 -4.99
CA ASN A 498 31.99 -1.93 -4.85
C ASN A 498 33.29 -1.56 -5.58
N PHE A 499 33.19 -0.81 -6.69
CA PHE A 499 34.39 -0.24 -7.36
C PHE A 499 35.07 0.82 -6.48
N ASN A 500 34.24 1.57 -5.79
CA ASN A 500 34.62 2.56 -4.77
C ASN A 500 33.39 2.86 -3.89
N ASP A 501 33.48 3.84 -2.98
CA ASP A 501 32.39 4.23 -2.06
C ASP A 501 31.16 4.80 -2.77
N GLN A 502 31.31 5.25 -4.01
CA GLN A 502 30.25 5.90 -4.80
C GLN A 502 29.61 4.96 -5.83
N TRP A 503 30.28 3.93 -6.29
CA TRP A 503 29.84 3.11 -7.41
C TRP A 503 29.92 1.63 -7.10
N ASN A 504 28.82 0.93 -7.29
CA ASN A 504 28.74 -0.52 -7.17
C ASN A 504 27.93 -1.15 -8.31
N VAL A 505 28.11 -2.46 -8.48
CA VAL A 505 27.24 -3.33 -9.25
C VAL A 505 26.72 -4.43 -8.34
N PHE A 506 25.53 -4.91 -8.62
CA PHE A 506 24.92 -6.01 -7.89
C PHE A 506 24.23 -7.00 -8.82
N ALA A 507 24.09 -8.22 -8.35
CA ALA A 507 23.23 -9.23 -8.95
C ALA A 507 22.55 -10.04 -7.84
N ASN A 508 21.31 -10.45 -8.07
CA ASN A 508 20.65 -11.38 -7.16
C ASN A 508 19.78 -12.39 -7.90
N ALA A 509 19.59 -13.53 -7.23
CA ALA A 509 18.66 -14.58 -7.64
C ALA A 509 17.92 -15.05 -6.39
N ALA A 510 16.59 -15.12 -6.44
CA ALA A 510 15.80 -15.54 -5.31
C ALA A 510 14.49 -16.18 -5.74
N VAL A 511 14.00 -17.10 -4.92
CA VAL A 511 12.67 -17.70 -5.07
C VAL A 511 11.70 -16.97 -4.14
N SER A 512 10.56 -16.56 -4.69
CA SER A 512 9.43 -16.01 -3.93
C SER A 512 8.16 -16.81 -4.18
N PHE A 513 7.16 -16.64 -3.33
CA PHE A 513 5.91 -17.38 -3.44
C PHE A 513 4.71 -16.56 -2.97
N GLY A 514 3.52 -16.98 -3.46
CA GLY A 514 2.22 -16.55 -2.96
C GLY A 514 1.40 -17.76 -2.53
N PRO A 515 0.98 -17.88 -1.25
CA PRO A 515 0.14 -18.97 -0.78
C PRO A 515 -1.28 -18.86 -1.35
N GLN A 516 -2.02 -19.98 -1.31
CA GLN A 516 -3.44 -20.02 -1.65
C GLN A 516 -4.25 -19.21 -0.62
N GLN A 517 -5.24 -18.48 -1.13
CA GLN A 517 -6.12 -17.61 -0.34
C GLN A 517 -7.42 -18.32 0.02
N TYR A 518 -8.14 -17.86 1.06
CA TYR A 518 -9.39 -18.47 1.51
C TYR A 518 -10.42 -18.60 0.39
N ASN A 519 -10.60 -17.56 -0.43
CA ASN A 519 -11.54 -17.51 -1.54
C ASN A 519 -11.18 -18.45 -2.72
N GLN A 520 -10.00 -19.06 -2.68
CA GLN A 520 -9.55 -20.02 -3.70
C GLN A 520 -9.83 -21.48 -3.32
N LEU A 521 -10.18 -21.75 -2.05
CA LEU A 521 -10.31 -23.11 -1.53
C LEU A 521 -11.69 -23.73 -1.75
N ALA A 522 -12.73 -22.90 -1.93
CA ALA A 522 -14.10 -23.32 -2.13
C ALA A 522 -14.88 -22.31 -2.97
N LYS A 523 -15.93 -22.78 -3.64
CA LYS A 523 -16.89 -21.96 -4.40
C LYS A 523 -18.29 -22.51 -4.30
N VAL A 524 -19.27 -21.73 -4.77
CA VAL A 524 -20.61 -22.24 -5.07
C VAL A 524 -20.68 -22.69 -6.53
N GLU A 525 -21.12 -23.92 -6.76
CA GLU A 525 -21.42 -24.45 -8.08
C GLU A 525 -22.88 -24.97 -8.13
N GLY A 526 -23.66 -24.41 -9.04
CA GLY A 526 -25.13 -24.58 -8.96
C GLY A 526 -25.66 -23.92 -7.68
N ASN A 527 -26.09 -24.71 -6.70
CA ASN A 527 -26.59 -24.24 -5.40
C ASN A 527 -25.74 -24.74 -4.23
N LYS A 528 -24.66 -25.48 -4.48
CA LYS A 528 -23.90 -26.20 -3.46
C LYS A 528 -22.49 -25.58 -3.31
N ALA A 529 -22.03 -25.57 -2.09
CA ALA A 529 -20.60 -25.36 -1.83
C ALA A 529 -19.82 -26.61 -2.28
N ILE A 530 -18.73 -26.39 -2.99
CA ILE A 530 -17.75 -27.41 -3.40
C ILE A 530 -16.34 -26.93 -3.09
N THR A 531 -15.41 -27.89 -2.91
CA THR A 531 -13.98 -27.59 -2.77
C THR A 531 -13.34 -27.37 -4.14
N THR A 532 -12.29 -26.57 -4.21
CA THR A 532 -11.55 -26.23 -5.43
C THR A 532 -10.06 -26.56 -5.31
N LEU A 533 -9.72 -27.56 -4.49
CA LEU A 533 -8.33 -27.90 -4.18
C LEU A 533 -7.60 -28.65 -5.31
N ASP A 534 -8.33 -29.32 -6.21
CA ASP A 534 -7.74 -30.11 -7.28
C ASP A 534 -6.96 -29.23 -8.26
N GLY A 535 -5.65 -29.48 -8.35
CA GLY A 535 -4.74 -28.72 -9.21
C GLY A 535 -4.37 -27.32 -8.72
N LEU A 536 -4.84 -26.90 -7.53
CA LEU A 536 -4.48 -25.60 -6.95
C LEU A 536 -3.16 -25.70 -6.16
N HIS A 537 -2.16 -24.94 -6.61
CA HIS A 537 -0.83 -24.88 -5.99
C HIS A 537 -0.50 -23.44 -5.59
N PRO A 538 0.42 -23.22 -4.62
CA PRO A 538 1.03 -21.91 -4.41
C PRO A 538 1.67 -21.41 -5.71
N GLU A 539 1.57 -20.12 -5.98
CA GLU A 539 2.39 -19.56 -7.05
C GLU A 539 3.85 -19.42 -6.61
N LYS A 540 4.77 -19.71 -7.52
CA LYS A 540 6.21 -19.54 -7.31
C LYS A 540 6.82 -18.74 -8.44
N SER A 541 7.80 -17.92 -8.10
CA SER A 541 8.54 -17.12 -9.05
C SER A 541 10.04 -17.22 -8.76
N ASN A 542 10.82 -17.51 -9.80
CA ASN A 542 12.26 -17.35 -9.81
C ASN A 542 12.57 -15.93 -10.26
N ASN A 543 13.22 -15.15 -9.41
CA ASN A 543 13.53 -13.76 -9.66
C ASN A 543 15.04 -13.61 -9.88
N TYR A 544 15.41 -12.92 -10.95
CA TYR A 544 16.80 -12.60 -11.28
C TYR A 544 16.92 -11.12 -11.57
N GLU A 545 17.92 -10.48 -11.01
CA GLU A 545 18.24 -9.10 -11.35
C GLU A 545 19.74 -8.83 -11.36
N ILE A 546 20.13 -7.88 -12.19
CA ILE A 546 21.47 -7.31 -12.24
C ILE A 546 21.32 -5.80 -12.37
N GLY A 547 22.15 -5.07 -11.65
CA GLY A 547 22.08 -3.62 -11.69
C GLY A 547 23.35 -2.93 -11.21
N THR A 548 23.30 -1.61 -11.27
CA THR A 548 24.39 -0.75 -10.82
C THR A 548 23.81 0.46 -10.11
N LYS A 549 24.54 0.96 -9.11
CA LYS A 549 24.20 2.16 -8.36
C LYS A 549 25.38 3.10 -8.28
N TYR A 550 25.09 4.37 -8.43
CA TYR A 550 26.04 5.46 -8.20
C TYR A 550 25.45 6.49 -7.23
N LEU A 551 26.22 6.85 -6.20
CA LEU A 551 25.84 7.87 -5.24
C LEU A 551 27.06 8.77 -4.96
N GLY A 552 27.07 9.98 -5.49
CA GLY A 552 28.14 10.93 -5.27
C GLY A 552 28.09 12.14 -6.20
N ASN A 553 28.78 13.20 -5.86
CA ASN A 553 28.87 14.42 -6.67
C ASN A 553 27.50 14.99 -7.11
N GLY A 554 26.50 14.92 -6.22
CA GLY A 554 25.14 15.36 -6.51
C GLY A 554 24.30 14.39 -7.33
N LEU A 555 24.89 13.31 -7.87
CA LEU A 555 24.22 12.28 -8.65
C LEU A 555 23.82 11.09 -7.76
N ASN A 556 22.55 10.72 -7.81
CA ASN A 556 22.05 9.42 -7.33
C ASN A 556 21.41 8.71 -8.51
N ALA A 557 21.95 7.56 -8.90
CA ALA A 557 21.50 6.80 -10.07
C ALA A 557 21.44 5.31 -9.75
N GLU A 558 20.36 4.66 -10.18
CA GLU A 558 20.17 3.21 -10.15
C GLU A 558 19.69 2.74 -11.52
N PHE A 559 20.32 1.70 -12.05
CA PHE A 559 19.86 0.99 -13.25
C PHE A 559 19.78 -0.49 -12.95
N THR A 560 18.64 -1.13 -13.25
CA THR A 560 18.39 -2.54 -12.98
C THR A 560 17.75 -3.21 -14.19
N VAL A 561 18.23 -4.38 -14.53
CA VAL A 561 17.59 -5.32 -15.47
C VAL A 561 17.03 -6.46 -14.64
N PHE A 562 15.79 -6.85 -14.89
CA PHE A 562 15.11 -7.90 -14.14
C PHE A 562 14.45 -8.95 -15.03
N TYR A 563 14.33 -10.15 -14.50
CA TYR A 563 13.57 -11.26 -15.07
C TYR A 563 12.89 -12.05 -13.95
N LEU A 564 11.55 -12.17 -14.03
CA LEU A 564 10.74 -12.99 -13.15
C LEU A 564 10.13 -14.11 -14.00
N ASP A 565 10.29 -15.33 -13.55
CA ASP A 565 9.82 -16.55 -14.19
C ASP A 565 8.86 -17.29 -13.26
N PHE A 566 7.62 -17.39 -13.67
CA PHE A 566 6.55 -18.06 -12.91
C PHE A 566 6.25 -19.42 -13.51
N ASP A 567 6.32 -20.45 -12.69
CA ASP A 567 5.88 -21.79 -13.08
C ASP A 567 4.34 -21.94 -13.06
N LYS A 568 3.68 -21.31 -12.10
CA LYS A 568 2.24 -21.50 -11.80
C LYS A 568 1.62 -20.22 -11.27
N GLU A 569 1.49 -19.21 -12.10
CA GLU A 569 0.83 -17.97 -11.70
C GLU A 569 -0.68 -18.22 -11.47
N LEU A 570 -1.21 -17.76 -10.32
CA LEU A 570 -2.62 -17.86 -9.96
C LEU A 570 -3.41 -16.71 -10.60
N LEU A 571 -4.30 -17.03 -11.52
CA LEU A 571 -5.21 -16.06 -12.14
C LEU A 571 -6.67 -16.51 -12.00
N LEU A 572 -7.57 -15.52 -11.96
CA LEU A 572 -9.01 -15.75 -11.95
C LEU A 572 -9.50 -15.92 -13.38
N GLU A 573 -9.80 -17.14 -13.78
CA GLU A 573 -10.46 -17.43 -15.05
C GLU A 573 -11.99 -17.38 -14.88
N ARG A 574 -12.67 -16.82 -15.88
CA ARG A 574 -14.13 -16.86 -15.98
C ARG A 574 -14.52 -17.59 -17.27
N PRO A 575 -14.58 -18.94 -17.25
CA PRO A 575 -15.05 -19.68 -18.40
C PRO A 575 -16.52 -19.34 -18.67
N ASP A 576 -16.88 -19.12 -19.92
CA ASP A 576 -18.25 -19.11 -20.43
C ASP A 576 -19.21 -18.01 -19.93
N ASN A 577 -18.73 -16.80 -19.62
CA ASN A 577 -19.57 -15.68 -19.22
C ASN A 577 -20.49 -15.93 -18.00
N ILE A 578 -20.33 -17.05 -17.30
CA ILE A 578 -21.07 -17.37 -16.09
C ILE A 578 -20.38 -16.69 -14.91
N GLY A 579 -21.11 -15.97 -14.11
CA GLY A 579 -20.63 -15.01 -13.09
C GLY A 579 -19.73 -15.53 -11.97
N THR A 580 -19.36 -16.84 -11.95
CA THR A 580 -18.44 -17.43 -10.99
C THR A 580 -17.08 -17.68 -11.63
N GLY A 581 -16.07 -16.90 -11.24
CA GLY A 581 -14.70 -17.17 -11.64
C GLY A 581 -14.12 -18.40 -10.95
N ILE A 582 -13.19 -19.08 -11.61
CA ILE A 582 -12.43 -20.20 -11.07
C ILE A 582 -10.98 -19.72 -10.94
N TRP A 583 -10.37 -19.90 -9.79
CA TRP A 583 -8.95 -19.71 -9.62
C TRP A 583 -8.21 -20.91 -10.20
N THR A 584 -7.32 -20.62 -11.11
CA THR A 584 -6.48 -21.65 -11.75
C THR A 584 -5.03 -21.17 -11.77
N ASN A 585 -4.11 -22.12 -11.72
CA ASN A 585 -2.73 -21.84 -12.10
C ASN A 585 -2.69 -21.75 -13.62
N LEU A 586 -2.56 -20.55 -14.17
CA LEU A 586 -2.59 -20.28 -15.62
C LEU A 586 -1.48 -21.01 -16.38
N GLY A 587 -0.42 -21.39 -15.70
CA GLY A 587 0.79 -21.94 -16.26
C GLY A 587 1.98 -20.96 -16.15
N ALA A 588 2.99 -21.15 -17.02
CA ALA A 588 4.17 -20.32 -17.00
C ALA A 588 3.87 -18.89 -17.51
N THR A 589 4.39 -17.90 -16.81
CA THR A 589 4.42 -16.50 -17.26
C THR A 589 5.80 -15.92 -17.05
N SER A 590 6.20 -14.95 -17.85
CA SER A 590 7.46 -14.24 -17.67
C SER A 590 7.28 -12.74 -17.63
N HIS A 591 8.02 -12.09 -16.73
CA HIS A 591 8.08 -10.63 -16.60
C HIS A 591 9.53 -10.19 -16.74
N LYS A 592 9.84 -9.35 -17.72
CA LYS A 592 11.21 -8.88 -17.94
C LYS A 592 11.24 -7.41 -18.28
N GLY A 593 12.30 -6.73 -17.89
CA GLY A 593 12.37 -5.31 -18.14
C GLY A 593 13.62 -4.64 -17.62
N VAL A 594 13.56 -3.32 -17.68
CA VAL A 594 14.60 -2.44 -17.17
C VAL A 594 13.96 -1.34 -16.31
N GLU A 595 14.67 -0.95 -15.27
CA GLU A 595 14.30 0.12 -14.35
C GLU A 595 15.46 1.12 -14.29
N LEU A 596 15.15 2.41 -14.35
CA LEU A 596 16.07 3.51 -14.21
C LEU A 596 15.52 4.48 -13.17
N GLY A 597 16.32 4.78 -12.15
CA GLY A 597 16.09 5.88 -11.20
C GLY A 597 17.25 6.85 -11.27
N LEU A 598 16.97 8.14 -11.36
CA LEU A 598 17.98 9.18 -11.49
C LEU A 598 17.57 10.41 -10.69
N SER A 599 18.49 11.00 -9.94
CA SER A 599 18.37 12.37 -9.44
C SER A 599 19.71 13.07 -9.47
N TYR A 600 19.70 14.36 -9.81
CA TYR A 600 20.88 15.18 -9.86
C TYR A 600 20.64 16.54 -9.19
N ASP A 601 21.54 16.93 -8.27
CA ASP A 601 21.59 18.24 -7.63
C ASP A 601 22.63 19.10 -8.36
N PHE A 602 22.16 20.09 -9.11
CA PHE A 602 22.99 20.97 -9.94
C PHE A 602 23.86 21.93 -9.13
N GLY A 603 23.57 22.14 -7.83
CA GLY A 603 24.45 22.88 -6.92
C GLY A 603 25.84 22.27 -6.79
N ASN A 604 25.99 20.95 -7.09
CA ASN A 604 27.30 20.30 -7.14
C ASN A 604 28.10 20.61 -8.42
N LEU A 605 27.47 21.18 -9.44
CA LEU A 605 28.14 21.55 -10.69
C LEU A 605 28.50 23.03 -10.72
N TYR A 606 27.56 23.89 -10.28
CA TYR A 606 27.73 25.33 -10.22
C TYR A 606 27.01 25.91 -9.00
N ASP A 607 27.67 26.74 -8.20
CA ASP A 607 27.06 27.41 -7.04
C ASP A 607 25.83 28.24 -7.39
N SER A 608 25.79 28.81 -8.61
CA SER A 608 24.65 29.60 -9.10
C SER A 608 23.38 28.73 -9.36
N LEU A 609 23.52 27.41 -9.38
CA LEU A 609 22.42 26.46 -9.54
C LEU A 609 22.06 25.74 -8.25
N GLN A 610 22.54 26.24 -7.12
CA GLN A 610 22.22 25.68 -5.82
C GLN A 610 20.69 25.62 -5.59
N GLY A 611 20.19 24.47 -5.13
CA GLY A 611 18.76 24.21 -4.94
C GLY A 611 18.04 23.69 -6.17
N LEU A 612 18.68 23.69 -7.36
CA LEU A 612 18.11 23.11 -8.58
C LEU A 612 18.36 21.60 -8.62
N LYS A 613 17.27 20.82 -8.68
CA LYS A 613 17.31 19.36 -8.74
C LYS A 613 16.46 18.85 -9.90
N VAL A 614 16.96 17.85 -10.57
CA VAL A 614 16.18 17.05 -11.55
C VAL A 614 16.11 15.62 -11.05
N TYR A 615 14.94 15.01 -11.15
CA TYR A 615 14.76 13.59 -10.86
C TYR A 615 13.90 12.94 -11.93
N SER A 616 14.18 11.69 -12.21
CA SER A 616 13.44 10.90 -13.19
C SER A 616 13.44 9.45 -12.79
N ASN A 617 12.36 8.76 -13.07
CA ASN A 617 12.38 7.31 -13.16
C ASN A 617 11.74 6.84 -14.46
N TYR A 618 12.15 5.68 -14.91
CA TYR A 618 11.62 5.05 -16.10
C TYR A 618 11.64 3.53 -15.92
N THR A 619 10.57 2.89 -16.35
CA THR A 619 10.44 1.44 -16.35
C THR A 619 9.93 0.97 -17.71
N PHE A 620 10.62 0.01 -18.28
CA PHE A 620 10.11 -0.83 -19.36
C PHE A 620 9.83 -2.23 -18.81
N THR A 621 8.61 -2.73 -19.00
CA THR A 621 8.20 -4.09 -18.60
C THR A 621 7.54 -4.80 -19.77
N LYS A 622 7.89 -6.06 -19.98
CA LYS A 622 7.17 -7.00 -20.84
C LYS A 622 6.76 -8.20 -19.99
N ALA A 623 5.46 -8.36 -19.76
CA ALA A 623 4.85 -9.45 -19.00
C ALA A 623 3.96 -10.28 -19.95
N VAL A 624 4.27 -11.56 -20.13
CA VAL A 624 3.63 -12.43 -21.11
C VAL A 624 3.31 -13.81 -20.52
N SER A 625 2.27 -14.44 -21.06
CA SER A 625 2.04 -15.87 -20.87
C SER A 625 3.02 -16.67 -21.73
N GLU A 626 3.61 -17.73 -21.16
CA GLU A 626 4.59 -18.60 -21.81
C GLU A 626 4.01 -20.00 -22.08
N ALA A 627 2.69 -20.20 -21.91
CA ALA A 627 2.07 -21.51 -22.10
C ALA A 627 0.57 -21.43 -22.46
N GLY A 628 0.06 -22.53 -23.01
CA GLY A 628 -1.36 -22.74 -23.29
C GLY A 628 -1.92 -21.89 -24.43
N LYS A 629 -3.22 -21.64 -24.42
CA LYS A 629 -3.90 -20.87 -25.47
C LYS A 629 -3.51 -19.38 -25.51
N PHE A 630 -2.81 -18.91 -24.50
CA PHE A 630 -2.39 -17.51 -24.35
C PHE A 630 -0.87 -17.33 -24.54
N ASP A 631 -0.17 -18.34 -25.00
CA ASP A 631 1.27 -18.29 -25.25
C ASP A 631 1.68 -17.06 -26.09
N GLY A 632 2.69 -16.34 -25.63
CA GLY A 632 3.23 -15.11 -26.23
C GLY A 632 2.33 -13.86 -26.10
N LYS A 633 1.16 -13.93 -25.43
CA LYS A 633 0.26 -12.79 -25.23
C LYS A 633 0.62 -12.00 -23.99
N ASP A 634 0.46 -10.67 -24.08
CA ASP A 634 0.67 -9.77 -22.94
C ASP A 634 -0.33 -10.04 -21.82
N LEU A 635 0.13 -9.97 -20.57
CA LEU A 635 -0.74 -9.99 -19.41
C LEU A 635 -1.56 -8.67 -19.31
N PRO A 636 -2.75 -8.71 -18.69
CA PRO A 636 -3.60 -7.52 -18.60
C PRO A 636 -3.15 -6.55 -17.51
N TYR A 637 -3.68 -5.31 -17.54
CA TYR A 637 -3.60 -4.27 -16.53
C TYR A 637 -2.17 -3.80 -16.18
N TYR A 638 -1.24 -3.86 -17.13
CA TYR A 638 0.06 -3.22 -16.98
C TYR A 638 0.43 -2.38 -18.21
N SER A 639 1.20 -1.33 -17.98
CA SER A 639 1.79 -0.51 -19.04
C SER A 639 3.20 -0.99 -19.32
N ARG A 640 3.56 -1.13 -20.60
CA ARG A 640 4.95 -1.49 -20.99
C ARG A 640 5.95 -0.40 -20.64
N HIS A 641 5.54 0.86 -20.72
CA HIS A 641 6.38 2.03 -20.42
C HIS A 641 5.69 2.87 -19.36
N VAL A 642 6.38 3.14 -18.27
CA VAL A 642 5.95 4.05 -17.20
C VAL A 642 7.13 4.90 -16.80
N GLY A 643 6.91 6.18 -16.59
CA GLY A 643 7.96 7.05 -16.10
C GLY A 643 7.45 8.36 -15.54
N ASN A 644 8.32 9.00 -14.78
CA ASN A 644 8.14 10.37 -14.37
C ASN A 644 9.43 11.19 -14.59
N LEU A 645 9.25 12.49 -14.68
CA LEU A 645 10.31 13.48 -14.73
C LEU A 645 9.89 14.65 -13.85
N GLY A 646 10.74 15.06 -12.93
CA GLY A 646 10.50 16.20 -12.07
C GLY A 646 11.67 17.18 -12.07
N LEU A 647 11.34 18.45 -11.91
CA LEU A 647 12.26 19.55 -11.75
C LEU A 647 11.88 20.32 -10.48
N GLY A 648 12.78 20.34 -9.49
CA GLY A 648 12.63 21.08 -8.25
C GLY A 648 13.64 22.23 -8.17
N TYR A 649 13.20 23.38 -7.71
CA TYR A 649 14.08 24.51 -7.40
C TYR A 649 13.73 25.10 -6.03
N SER A 650 14.67 25.04 -5.11
CA SER A 650 14.55 25.62 -3.76
C SER A 650 15.55 26.78 -3.62
N PHE A 651 15.07 27.97 -3.33
CA PHE A 651 15.90 29.14 -3.11
C PHE A 651 15.33 30.01 -1.98
N ASP A 652 16.19 30.36 -1.04
CA ASP A 652 15.79 31.06 0.20
C ASP A 652 14.60 30.30 0.86
N LYS A 653 13.46 30.94 1.02
CA LYS A 653 12.22 30.42 1.60
C LYS A 653 11.25 29.81 0.58
N TRP A 654 11.59 29.86 -0.71
CA TRP A 654 10.73 29.37 -1.79
C TRP A 654 11.11 27.95 -2.23
N SER A 655 10.11 27.18 -2.57
CA SER A 655 10.25 25.91 -3.31
C SER A 655 9.31 25.93 -4.52
N ILE A 656 9.81 25.53 -5.68
CA ILE A 656 9.02 25.35 -6.91
C ILE A 656 9.29 23.96 -7.43
N ASN A 657 8.25 23.26 -7.85
CA ASN A 657 8.35 21.93 -8.42
C ASN A 657 7.44 21.80 -9.64
N ALA A 658 7.90 21.07 -10.64
CA ALA A 658 7.14 20.68 -11.79
C ALA A 658 7.36 19.19 -12.08
N ASP A 659 6.29 18.42 -12.16
CA ASP A 659 6.31 16.97 -12.36
C ASP A 659 5.53 16.59 -13.62
N MET A 660 6.06 15.62 -14.36
CA MET A 660 5.40 14.92 -15.45
C MET A 660 5.34 13.44 -15.10
N PHE A 661 4.17 12.84 -15.22
CA PHE A 661 3.97 11.39 -15.19
C PHE A 661 3.45 10.93 -16.55
N ALA A 662 3.93 9.79 -17.04
CA ALA A 662 3.47 9.19 -18.29
C ALA A 662 3.43 7.68 -18.22
N GLN A 663 2.41 7.08 -18.85
CA GLN A 663 2.33 5.64 -19.04
C GLN A 663 1.78 5.27 -20.42
N SER A 664 2.26 4.14 -20.95
CA SER A 664 1.75 3.60 -22.21
C SER A 664 0.40 2.90 -22.01
N LYS A 665 -0.24 2.54 -23.12
CA LYS A 665 -1.51 1.80 -23.11
C LYS A 665 -1.43 0.48 -22.35
N GLN A 666 -2.56 0.01 -21.83
CA GLN A 666 -2.77 -1.29 -21.20
C GLN A 666 -3.91 -2.04 -21.89
N HIS A 667 -4.04 -3.32 -21.57
CA HIS A 667 -5.19 -4.13 -21.97
C HIS A 667 -6.02 -4.53 -20.75
N ALA A 668 -7.33 -4.51 -20.86
CA ALA A 668 -8.24 -5.11 -19.89
C ALA A 668 -8.74 -6.46 -20.44
N PRO A 669 -8.73 -7.53 -19.64
CA PRO A 669 -9.23 -8.82 -20.07
C PRO A 669 -10.76 -8.77 -20.23
N GLY A 670 -11.26 -9.51 -21.21
CA GLY A 670 -12.67 -9.80 -21.34
C GLY A 670 -13.11 -10.95 -20.46
N SER A 671 -14.42 -11.07 -20.26
CA SER A 671 -15.02 -12.26 -19.67
C SER A 671 -14.68 -13.49 -20.53
N GLY A 672 -14.02 -14.50 -19.96
CA GLY A 672 -13.60 -15.73 -20.68
C GLY A 672 -12.47 -15.55 -21.71
N ASN A 673 -11.95 -14.35 -21.89
CA ASN A 673 -10.84 -14.08 -22.82
C ASN A 673 -9.89 -13.03 -22.23
N VAL A 674 -8.75 -13.46 -21.73
CA VAL A 674 -7.73 -12.60 -21.09
C VAL A 674 -7.18 -11.54 -22.06
N TYR A 675 -7.34 -11.71 -23.37
CA TYR A 675 -6.70 -10.88 -24.40
C TYR A 675 -7.67 -10.16 -25.32
N GLN A 676 -8.90 -9.94 -24.89
CA GLN A 676 -9.86 -9.20 -25.70
C GLN A 676 -9.50 -7.71 -25.71
N THR A 677 -9.19 -7.18 -26.89
CA THR A 677 -8.86 -5.76 -27.10
C THR A 677 -10.07 -4.96 -27.58
N VAL A 678 -11.15 -5.64 -28.00
CA VAL A 678 -12.37 -4.99 -28.50
C VAL A 678 -13.13 -4.40 -27.33
N GLU A 679 -13.46 -3.11 -27.45
CA GLU A 679 -14.23 -2.41 -26.43
C GLU A 679 -15.65 -2.94 -26.35
N THR A 680 -16.13 -3.23 -25.13
CA THR A 680 -17.51 -3.65 -24.90
C THR A 680 -18.40 -2.46 -24.53
N ALA A 681 -19.70 -2.57 -24.81
CA ALA A 681 -20.67 -1.51 -24.52
C ALA A 681 -20.74 -1.16 -23.02
N ASP A 682 -20.54 -2.14 -22.14
CA ASP A 682 -20.49 -1.95 -20.69
C ASP A 682 -19.18 -1.31 -20.18
N GLY A 683 -18.22 -1.05 -21.07
CA GLY A 683 -16.96 -0.40 -20.77
C GLY A 683 -15.94 -1.25 -19.99
N ARG A 684 -16.21 -2.54 -19.73
CA ARG A 684 -15.35 -3.41 -18.90
C ARG A 684 -14.11 -3.89 -19.61
N THR A 685 -14.20 -4.12 -20.91
CA THR A 685 -13.10 -4.69 -21.71
C THR A 685 -12.66 -3.73 -22.81
N GLY A 686 -11.47 -3.97 -23.33
CA GLY A 686 -10.85 -3.17 -24.37
C GLY A 686 -9.55 -2.52 -23.94
N ASP A 687 -8.93 -1.79 -24.88
CA ASP A 687 -7.71 -1.05 -24.57
C ASP A 687 -7.97 0.06 -23.54
N ILE A 688 -7.00 0.27 -22.66
CA ILE A 688 -6.89 1.41 -21.76
C ILE A 688 -5.83 2.33 -22.39
N PRO A 689 -6.18 3.54 -22.87
CA PRO A 689 -5.24 4.43 -23.52
C PRO A 689 -4.07 4.82 -22.59
N GLY A 690 -2.89 5.02 -23.19
CA GLY A 690 -1.80 5.68 -22.50
C GLY A 690 -2.09 7.17 -22.28
N TYR A 691 -1.49 7.74 -21.24
CA TYR A 691 -1.67 9.15 -20.93
C TYR A 691 -0.43 9.77 -20.28
N SER A 692 -0.40 11.09 -20.25
CA SER A 692 0.56 11.85 -19.45
C SER A 692 -0.14 12.97 -18.70
N THR A 693 0.28 13.21 -17.48
CA THR A 693 -0.20 14.32 -16.64
C THR A 693 0.96 15.19 -16.18
N PHE A 694 0.69 16.46 -15.99
CA PHE A 694 1.66 17.43 -15.48
C PHE A 694 1.12 18.05 -14.19
N ALA A 695 2.02 18.27 -13.24
CA ALA A 695 1.70 18.94 -11.99
C ALA A 695 2.72 20.05 -11.72
N VAL A 696 2.27 21.11 -11.07
CA VAL A 696 3.15 22.20 -10.60
C VAL A 696 2.82 22.52 -9.15
N ARG A 697 3.84 22.88 -8.39
CA ARG A 697 3.74 23.27 -6.98
C ARG A 697 4.64 24.47 -6.70
N THR A 698 4.17 25.37 -5.85
CA THR A 698 4.97 26.45 -5.26
C THR A 698 4.73 26.46 -3.76
N GLY A 699 5.80 26.51 -2.97
CA GLY A 699 5.76 26.60 -1.52
C GLY A 699 6.58 27.77 -1.00
N TYR A 700 6.19 28.29 0.16
CA TYR A 700 6.90 29.31 0.90
C TYR A 700 6.95 28.95 2.37
N ASP A 701 8.17 28.93 2.94
CA ASP A 701 8.44 28.72 4.37
C ASP A 701 8.62 30.09 5.03
N PHE A 702 7.67 30.48 5.88
CA PHE A 702 7.72 31.75 6.61
C PHE A 702 8.78 31.74 7.74
N GLY A 703 9.24 30.56 8.14
CA GLY A 703 10.22 30.37 9.19
C GLY A 703 9.65 30.60 10.59
N GLN A 704 10.55 30.54 11.59
CA GLN A 704 10.18 30.65 13.01
C GLN A 704 9.59 32.00 13.39
N ASP A 705 9.88 33.07 12.65
CA ASP A 705 9.29 34.42 12.87
C ASP A 705 7.76 34.39 12.71
N PHE A 706 7.21 33.39 12.01
CA PHE A 706 5.79 33.13 11.82
C PHE A 706 5.41 31.77 12.37
N TYR A 707 5.98 31.37 13.50
CA TYR A 707 5.68 30.11 14.19
C TYR A 707 5.88 28.86 13.30
N GLY A 708 6.85 28.86 12.40
CA GLY A 708 7.09 27.73 11.50
C GLY A 708 6.00 27.50 10.45
N LEU A 709 5.23 28.54 10.10
CA LEU A 709 4.18 28.45 9.07
C LEU A 709 4.81 28.16 7.70
N LYS A 710 4.28 27.14 7.04
CA LYS A 710 4.57 26.80 5.64
C LYS A 710 3.29 26.81 4.85
N VAL A 711 3.32 27.37 3.66
CA VAL A 711 2.17 27.41 2.73
C VAL A 711 2.64 26.96 1.37
N ALA A 712 1.92 25.99 0.78
CA ALA A 712 2.18 25.57 -0.58
C ALA A 712 0.87 25.42 -1.35
N GLY A 713 0.90 25.75 -2.63
CA GLY A 713 -0.22 25.56 -3.53
C GLY A 713 0.25 24.95 -4.84
N GLY A 714 -0.66 24.27 -5.53
CA GLY A 714 -0.32 23.65 -6.80
C GLY A 714 -1.53 23.21 -7.60
N ILE A 715 -1.23 22.67 -8.76
CA ILE A 715 -2.21 22.16 -9.73
C ILE A 715 -1.75 20.78 -10.17
N LYS A 716 -2.58 19.78 -9.96
CA LYS A 716 -2.43 18.45 -10.53
C LYS A 716 -3.17 18.37 -11.85
N ASN A 717 -2.69 17.54 -12.77
CA ASN A 717 -3.24 17.41 -14.13
C ASN A 717 -3.46 18.79 -14.80
N LEU A 718 -2.39 19.58 -14.84
CA LEU A 718 -2.38 20.99 -15.27
C LEU A 718 -3.11 21.23 -16.60
N PHE A 719 -2.98 20.31 -17.56
CA PHE A 719 -3.57 20.42 -18.89
C PHE A 719 -4.95 19.79 -19.01
N ASP A 720 -5.53 19.31 -17.88
CA ASP A 720 -6.83 18.67 -17.81
C ASP A 720 -6.96 17.45 -18.75
N GLN A 721 -5.90 16.65 -18.82
CA GLN A 721 -5.89 15.43 -19.62
C GLN A 721 -6.94 14.46 -19.13
N GLU A 722 -7.90 14.13 -19.97
CA GLU A 722 -8.88 13.08 -19.69
C GLU A 722 -8.25 11.71 -19.94
N TYR A 723 -8.38 10.82 -18.95
CA TYR A 723 -7.91 9.44 -18.99
C TYR A 723 -8.78 8.54 -18.14
N PHE A 724 -8.68 7.25 -18.35
CA PHE A 724 -9.45 6.26 -17.56
C PHE A 724 -8.66 4.96 -17.38
N THR A 725 -9.08 4.18 -16.40
CA THR A 725 -8.76 2.76 -16.24
C THR A 725 -10.03 1.92 -16.41
N ARG A 726 -9.95 0.60 -16.31
CA ARG A 726 -11.09 -0.31 -16.37
C ARG A 726 -11.10 -1.29 -15.22
N SER A 727 -12.27 -1.79 -14.87
CA SER A 727 -12.44 -2.94 -14.00
C SER A 727 -13.40 -3.93 -14.64
N SER A 728 -13.10 -5.22 -14.47
CA SER A 728 -13.96 -6.34 -14.87
C SER A 728 -14.88 -6.82 -13.75
N ASP A 729 -14.95 -6.11 -12.62
CA ASP A 729 -15.84 -6.44 -11.51
C ASP A 729 -17.32 -6.32 -11.91
N SER A 730 -18.24 -6.81 -11.08
CA SER A 730 -19.67 -6.83 -11.38
C SER A 730 -20.25 -5.44 -11.63
N THR A 731 -19.69 -4.43 -10.96
CA THR A 731 -20.01 -3.01 -11.13
C THR A 731 -18.99 -2.27 -12.00
N GLY A 732 -18.17 -3.03 -12.73
CA GLY A 732 -17.06 -2.51 -13.51
C GLY A 732 -17.48 -1.71 -14.74
N GLY A 733 -16.48 -1.15 -15.41
CA GLY A 733 -16.61 -0.27 -16.57
C GLY A 733 -15.39 0.63 -16.70
N LYS A 734 -15.56 1.80 -17.29
CA LYS A 734 -14.53 2.85 -17.36
C LYS A 734 -14.52 3.67 -16.07
N TYR A 735 -13.38 3.75 -15.41
CA TYR A 735 -13.13 4.61 -14.25
C TYR A 735 -12.32 5.81 -14.69
N VAL A 736 -12.91 6.98 -14.72
CA VAL A 736 -12.23 8.23 -15.12
C VAL A 736 -11.12 8.56 -14.11
N GLY A 737 -10.02 9.10 -14.62
CA GLY A 737 -8.92 9.62 -13.81
C GLY A 737 -9.24 10.99 -13.20
N GLN A 738 -8.37 11.45 -12.32
CA GLN A 738 -8.53 12.75 -11.65
C GLN A 738 -8.43 13.89 -12.66
N PRO A 739 -9.41 14.83 -12.72
CA PRO A 739 -9.35 16.02 -13.56
C PRO A 739 -8.29 17.00 -13.05
N ARG A 740 -8.17 18.16 -13.69
CA ARG A 740 -7.38 19.27 -13.14
C ARG A 740 -7.86 19.56 -11.72
N THR A 741 -6.91 19.53 -10.78
CA THR A 741 -7.21 19.70 -9.36
C THR A 741 -6.27 20.73 -8.77
N PHE A 742 -6.83 21.80 -8.23
CA PHE A 742 -6.10 22.77 -7.42
C PHE A 742 -5.97 22.27 -6.00
N TYR A 743 -4.83 22.51 -5.37
CA TYR A 743 -4.66 22.21 -3.95
C TYR A 743 -3.92 23.30 -3.20
N LEU A 744 -4.21 23.39 -1.92
CA LEU A 744 -3.53 24.24 -0.96
C LEU A 744 -3.13 23.41 0.25
N GLN A 745 -1.87 23.52 0.64
CA GLN A 745 -1.30 22.90 1.83
C GLN A 745 -0.84 24.00 2.78
N THR A 746 -1.23 23.88 4.02
CA THR A 746 -0.76 24.75 5.11
C THR A 746 -0.27 23.89 6.25
N SER A 747 0.88 24.19 6.83
CA SER A 747 1.35 23.53 8.05
C SER A 747 2.07 24.53 8.95
N VAL A 748 2.05 24.21 10.24
CA VAL A 748 2.81 24.91 11.28
C VAL A 748 3.67 23.87 11.99
N ASP A 749 4.97 24.09 12.04
CA ASP A 749 5.93 23.24 12.75
C ASP A 749 6.44 23.95 14.00
N PHE A 750 6.48 23.28 15.15
CA PHE A 750 6.86 23.83 16.45
C PHE A 750 7.68 22.83 17.27
#